data_d4010e64552673f8f0a61dde77e16504
#
_entry.id   d4010e64552673f8f0a61dde77e16504
#
_cell.length_a   1.000
_cell.length_b   1.000
_cell.length_c   1.000
_cell.angle_alpha   90.00
_cell.angle_beta   90.00
_cell.angle_gamma   90.00
#
_symmetry.space_group_name_H-M   'P 1'
#
loop_
_entity.id
_entity.type
_entity.pdbx_description
1 polymer ?
#
loop_
_entity_poly.entity_id
_entity_poly.type
_entity_poly.pdbx_seq_one_letter_code
_entity_poly.pdbx_strand_id
1 'polypeptide(L)'
;MTNRVKLDITAANDLLPSGEPETNTWQSTGNDPFFRINYPVLRSPIIVVFLECDHRDIDPQAYIQRGSGFTEKDATPLPIGRRFVIIADVGRFGINCALRIDPATFPCTFEFSVETYANRQKAERAISLRKAEDMAEAIRCDLGRLPRFRPNIGLPSLRRSRNDAAAFAQAQYQLAEALPATLPASDDTIWLSTVVPVYNAPKRYLDDLLRSFENQDIPGTQLILSDDASTSEETLRWYDERAEDDRIQIVRNTTNGGIAKATNAGLSKATGTWVALLDHDDVIAPHAFKVIANTLAQHPEARFVYTDELVVDDKLAPQGVMLKPAYDAVLLTGVNYINHFSLYRRERLERIGYLRLGFDGSQDYDLLLRYLEGIPESQILHLPYLAYWWRRTAATYSQKFIETATAAARAAIKDRFARGGTAVTVEPALTNTLHRVEFAVDNETDWPKISIIIPNRDKFDLISTILGNLYERTDYPNFEVLVIDNGSTDPKVLELYADYERTRPGFRALIKEEKFNFSRSINRGMFNASGEHFLLLNNDVEVIESNWLKEMVSCLNFDDTGIVGAKLLYGDDTLQHAGVITGLGGLAGHWYLNKPSNFGGPMKRLHLRNSMTCVTGAVMLISGECARAIGAWDEENFTVGYNDVDYCLRAYKAGYRIIWTPYACLYHHESQSRGSDKSGESKIRFDKEKESLRRLHDTGAFDDPALNPGYEKGKSNPGLQIPRTLAAARLRGPSRSR
;
A
#
# COMPACT_ATOMS: atom_id res chain seq x y z
N MET A 1 30.39 38.85 6.42
CA MET A 1 30.56 38.29 7.78
C MET A 1 29.29 37.55 8.14
N THR A 2 29.32 36.27 7.99
CA THR A 2 28.22 35.38 8.39
C THR A 2 28.36 35.12 9.89
N ASN A 3 27.50 35.76 10.69
CA ASN A 3 27.37 35.40 12.11
C ASN A 3 26.77 33.99 12.14
N ARG A 4 27.59 32.96 12.23
CA ARG A 4 27.16 31.60 12.53
C ARG A 4 26.62 31.61 13.97
N VAL A 5 25.30 31.59 14.10
CA VAL A 5 24.68 31.25 15.37
C VAL A 5 24.96 29.75 15.57
N LYS A 6 25.63 29.46 16.70
CA LYS A 6 25.94 28.07 17.06
C LYS A 6 24.60 27.37 17.36
N LEU A 7 24.14 26.54 16.45
CA LEU A 7 22.98 25.66 16.67
C LEU A 7 23.40 24.54 17.62
N ASP A 8 22.51 24.19 18.51
CA ASP A 8 22.66 23.00 19.32
C ASP A 8 21.95 21.82 18.57
N ILE A 9 22.76 21.06 17.84
CA ILE A 9 22.32 19.90 17.10
C ILE A 9 22.68 18.66 17.92
N THR A 10 21.69 17.94 18.37
CA THR A 10 21.87 16.71 19.14
C THR A 10 21.42 15.54 18.28
N ALA A 11 22.35 14.64 17.95
CA ALA A 11 22.02 13.33 17.42
C ALA A 11 21.47 12.48 18.58
N ALA A 12 20.37 11.80 18.34
CA ALA A 12 19.71 10.98 19.36
C ALA A 12 19.23 9.68 18.75
N ASN A 13 19.08 8.67 19.59
CA ASN A 13 18.78 7.30 19.22
C ASN A 13 19.66 6.81 18.06
N ASP A 14 19.90 5.62 17.88
CA ASP A 14 20.47 4.90 16.75
C ASP A 14 21.34 5.70 15.72
N LEU A 15 21.92 6.85 16.09
CA LEU A 15 22.79 7.66 15.23
C LEU A 15 24.24 7.66 15.72
N LEU A 16 25.14 7.23 14.86
CA LEU A 16 26.59 7.27 15.10
C LEU A 16 27.27 8.12 14.02
N PRO A 17 28.24 8.98 14.37
CA PRO A 17 29.06 9.65 13.38
C PRO A 17 29.89 8.60 12.61
N SER A 18 29.90 8.70 11.29
CA SER A 18 30.62 7.81 10.40
C SER A 18 31.64 8.62 9.60
N GLY A 19 32.96 8.45 9.88
CA GLY A 19 34.02 9.13 9.19
C GLY A 19 34.87 10.02 10.09
N GLU A 20 35.72 10.89 9.47
CA GLU A 20 36.57 11.83 10.21
C GLU A 20 35.72 12.92 10.89
N PRO A 21 36.18 13.53 11.99
CA PRO A 21 35.43 14.52 12.78
C PRO A 21 34.92 15.75 12.01
N GLU A 22 35.46 16.01 10.82
CA GLU A 22 35.08 17.15 9.95
C GLU A 22 34.05 16.78 8.89
N THR A 23 33.73 15.49 8.70
CA THR A 23 32.67 15.03 7.79
C THR A 23 31.35 15.03 8.52
N ASN A 24 30.32 15.63 7.89
CA ASN A 24 28.94 15.58 8.41
C ASN A 24 28.24 14.25 8.08
N THR A 25 28.99 13.16 8.03
CA THR A 25 28.50 11.83 7.65
C THR A 25 28.06 11.07 8.90
N TRP A 26 26.89 10.48 8.84
CA TRP A 26 26.24 9.77 9.93
C TRP A 26 25.76 8.40 9.46
N GLN A 27 25.74 7.46 10.38
CA GLN A 27 25.17 6.14 10.17
C GLN A 27 24.01 5.93 11.15
N SER A 28 22.84 5.58 10.64
CA SER A 28 21.77 5.07 11.49
C SER A 28 21.99 3.57 11.74
N THR A 29 21.86 3.17 12.99
CA THR A 29 22.03 1.78 13.45
C THR A 29 20.71 1.12 13.82
N GLY A 30 19.61 1.86 13.80
CA GLY A 30 18.26 1.43 14.13
C GLY A 30 17.19 2.09 13.28
N ASN A 31 15.97 2.06 13.73
CA ASN A 31 14.77 2.45 12.98
C ASN A 31 14.08 3.73 13.50
N ASP A 32 14.66 4.40 14.50
CA ASP A 32 14.20 5.71 14.98
C ASP A 32 15.40 6.70 15.12
N PRO A 33 16.26 6.84 14.08
CA PRO A 33 17.36 7.81 14.09
C PRO A 33 16.79 9.20 13.95
N PHE A 34 17.20 10.14 14.79
CA PHE A 34 16.79 11.53 14.60
C PHE A 34 17.83 12.57 15.04
N PHE A 35 17.76 13.72 14.36
CA PHE A 35 18.47 14.94 14.75
C PHE A 35 17.51 15.91 15.42
N ARG A 36 17.87 16.36 16.60
CA ARG A 36 17.17 17.45 17.27
C ARG A 36 17.95 18.74 17.08
N ILE A 37 17.32 19.73 16.48
CA ILE A 37 17.89 21.06 16.26
C ILE A 37 17.22 22.02 17.24
N ASN A 38 17.95 22.37 18.30
CA ASN A 38 17.49 23.37 19.28
C ASN A 38 17.87 24.77 18.79
N TYR A 39 16.88 25.64 18.71
CA TYR A 39 17.02 26.94 18.11
C TYR A 39 16.69 28.09 19.08
N PRO A 40 17.64 29.00 19.41
CA PRO A 40 17.34 30.21 20.15
C PRO A 40 16.75 31.28 19.19
N VAL A 41 15.53 31.67 19.43
CA VAL A 41 14.58 32.38 18.54
C VAL A 41 15.03 33.74 17.97
N LEU A 42 16.13 34.32 18.34
CA LEU A 42 16.28 35.79 18.25
C LEU A 42 16.91 36.40 16.99
N ARG A 43 17.51 35.62 16.05
CA ARG A 43 18.27 36.30 14.94
C ARG A 43 18.17 35.70 13.53
N SER A 44 17.68 34.52 13.33
CA SER A 44 17.66 33.87 11.99
C SER A 44 16.47 32.92 11.86
N PRO A 45 15.30 33.39 11.45
CA PRO A 45 14.07 32.60 11.47
C PRO A 45 14.01 31.44 10.46
N ILE A 46 14.96 31.36 9.53
CA ILE A 46 14.99 30.34 8.49
C ILE A 46 16.10 29.34 8.78
N ILE A 47 15.73 28.09 8.90
CA ILE A 47 16.63 26.92 8.95
C ILE A 47 16.60 26.24 7.58
N VAL A 48 17.76 25.87 7.06
CA VAL A 48 17.91 25.05 5.89
C VAL A 48 18.68 23.79 6.29
N VAL A 49 18.08 22.65 6.10
CA VAL A 49 18.69 21.34 6.33
C VAL A 49 19.02 20.72 4.99
N PHE A 50 20.24 20.24 4.84
CA PHE A 50 20.69 19.44 3.71
C PHE A 50 20.85 18.00 4.21
N LEU A 51 20.18 17.08 3.54
CA LEU A 51 20.22 15.66 3.85
C LEU A 51 20.46 14.89 2.54
N GLU A 52 21.45 14.00 2.54
CA GLU A 52 21.80 13.20 1.37
C GLU A 52 22.12 11.76 1.77
N CYS A 53 21.60 10.79 1.04
CA CYS A 53 21.90 9.38 1.17
C CYS A 53 22.44 8.84 -0.16
N ASP A 54 23.67 8.32 -0.18
CA ASP A 54 24.35 7.93 -1.42
C ASP A 54 23.84 6.64 -2.06
N HIS A 55 23.19 5.78 -1.29
CA HIS A 55 22.99 4.39 -1.71
C HIS A 55 21.55 4.03 -2.09
N ARG A 56 20.56 4.79 -1.62
CA ARG A 56 19.14 4.53 -1.86
C ARG A 56 18.26 5.69 -1.45
N ASP A 57 17.01 5.63 -1.90
CA ASP A 57 15.99 6.57 -1.48
C ASP A 57 15.65 6.37 0.00
N ILE A 58 15.47 7.46 0.71
CA ILE A 58 15.07 7.54 2.11
C ILE A 58 13.72 8.22 2.24
N ASP A 59 13.05 7.98 3.37
CA ASP A 59 11.72 8.49 3.70
C ASP A 59 11.75 9.46 4.90
N PRO A 60 12.43 10.62 4.78
CA PRO A 60 12.66 11.48 5.92
C PRO A 60 11.35 12.08 6.45
N GLN A 61 11.35 12.39 7.74
CA GLN A 61 10.24 13.05 8.41
C GLN A 61 10.73 14.27 9.18
N ALA A 62 9.93 15.32 9.20
CA ALA A 62 10.21 16.53 9.96
C ALA A 62 9.15 16.74 11.05
N TYR A 63 9.60 17.02 12.28
CA TYR A 63 8.73 17.32 13.41
C TYR A 63 9.05 18.70 13.95
N ILE A 64 8.06 19.50 14.24
CA ILE A 64 8.24 20.80 14.89
C ILE A 64 7.66 20.74 16.30
N GLN A 65 8.52 20.85 17.29
CA GLN A 65 8.12 20.80 18.70
C GLN A 65 7.20 21.96 19.07
N ARG A 66 6.08 21.62 19.69
CA ARG A 66 5.06 22.55 20.17
C ARG A 66 4.69 22.22 21.61
N GLY A 67 5.55 22.55 22.56
CA GLY A 67 5.32 22.26 23.99
C GLY A 67 6.35 21.28 24.55
N SER A 68 5.93 20.28 25.34
CA SER A 68 6.82 19.45 26.15
C SER A 68 7.56 18.33 25.40
N GLY A 69 7.40 18.17 24.09
CA GLY A 69 8.08 17.13 23.33
C GLY A 69 7.60 17.03 21.89
N PHE A 70 8.19 16.06 21.13
CA PHE A 70 7.74 15.69 19.80
C PHE A 70 6.73 14.55 19.91
N THR A 71 5.71 14.58 19.07
CA THR A 71 4.72 13.50 18.96
C THR A 71 4.54 13.14 17.49
N GLU A 72 4.13 11.90 17.20
CA GLU A 72 3.80 11.46 15.82
C GLU A 72 2.76 12.35 15.11
N LYS A 73 2.02 13.14 15.86
CA LYS A 73 1.03 14.11 15.33
C LYS A 73 1.67 15.38 14.78
N ASP A 74 2.89 15.63 15.18
CA ASP A 74 3.67 16.80 14.74
C ASP A 74 4.55 16.45 13.53
N ALA A 75 4.50 15.18 13.09
CA ALA A 75 5.25 14.69 11.94
C ALA A 75 4.70 15.30 10.64
N THR A 76 5.62 15.82 9.85
CA THR A 76 5.40 16.17 8.45
C THR A 76 6.23 15.21 7.62
N PRO A 77 5.62 14.21 6.98
CA PRO A 77 6.35 13.32 6.09
C PRO A 77 6.87 14.11 4.90
N LEU A 78 8.10 13.84 4.50
CA LEU A 78 8.73 14.45 3.34
C LEU A 78 8.66 13.47 2.16
N PRO A 79 8.82 13.93 0.91
CA PRO A 79 8.91 13.06 -0.24
C PRO A 79 10.01 12.01 -0.07
N ILE A 80 9.93 10.91 -0.79
CA ILE A 80 10.95 9.86 -0.81
C ILE A 80 12.00 10.24 -1.86
N GLY A 81 13.28 10.07 -1.54
CA GLY A 81 14.36 10.38 -2.46
C GLY A 81 15.75 10.30 -1.79
N ARG A 82 16.77 10.75 -2.48
CA ARG A 82 18.16 10.65 -2.04
C ARG A 82 18.72 11.93 -1.46
N ARG A 83 18.35 13.07 -2.03
CA ARG A 83 18.87 14.41 -1.64
C ARG A 83 17.73 15.34 -1.30
N PHE A 84 17.88 16.08 -0.21
CA PHE A 84 16.85 16.98 0.29
C PHE A 84 17.43 18.33 0.67
N VAL A 85 16.67 19.37 0.34
CA VAL A 85 16.85 20.73 0.88
C VAL A 85 15.56 21.08 1.62
N ILE A 86 15.60 20.98 2.94
CA ILE A 86 14.45 21.23 3.80
C ILE A 86 14.54 22.64 4.36
N ILE A 87 13.56 23.47 4.06
CA ILE A 87 13.50 24.88 4.50
C ILE A 87 12.42 25.01 5.56
N ALA A 88 12.76 25.49 6.74
CA ALA A 88 11.83 25.73 7.82
C ALA A 88 11.85 27.19 8.30
N ASP A 89 10.69 27.85 8.34
CA ASP A 89 10.53 29.15 8.99
C ASP A 89 10.09 28.95 10.45
N VAL A 90 11.05 28.98 11.37
CA VAL A 90 10.81 28.76 12.80
C VAL A 90 10.61 30.06 13.59
N GLY A 91 10.81 31.23 12.97
CA GLY A 91 10.69 32.54 13.64
C GLY A 91 9.25 32.90 14.06
N ARG A 92 8.27 32.16 13.60
CA ARG A 92 6.84 32.40 13.90
C ARG A 92 6.27 31.50 15.00
N PHE A 93 7.06 30.56 15.52
CA PHE A 93 6.54 29.51 16.42
C PHE A 93 6.83 29.74 17.91
N GLY A 94 7.39 30.88 18.28
CA GLY A 94 7.59 31.25 19.69
C GLY A 94 8.94 30.81 20.29
N ILE A 95 9.10 31.07 21.56
CA ILE A 95 10.35 30.86 22.32
C ILE A 95 10.54 29.34 22.50
N ASN A 96 11.77 28.82 22.25
CA ASN A 96 12.16 27.41 22.41
C ASN A 96 11.53 26.43 21.38
N CYS A 97 11.53 26.76 20.11
CA CYS A 97 11.19 25.83 19.06
C CYS A 97 12.37 24.87 18.79
N ALA A 98 12.13 23.57 18.77
CA ALA A 98 13.07 22.59 18.27
C ALA A 98 12.49 21.92 17.01
N LEU A 99 13.36 21.66 16.04
CA LEU A 99 13.06 20.89 14.85
C LEU A 99 13.70 19.51 15.02
N ARG A 100 12.95 18.45 14.83
CA ARG A 100 13.45 17.08 14.72
C ARG A 100 13.37 16.66 13.26
N ILE A 101 14.44 16.10 12.75
CA ILE A 101 14.52 15.48 11.44
C ILE A 101 14.88 14.01 11.64
N ASP A 102 14.03 13.14 11.22
CA ASP A 102 14.25 11.71 11.15
C ASP A 102 14.66 11.40 9.70
N PRO A 103 15.94 11.08 9.45
CA PRO A 103 16.45 10.99 8.08
C PRO A 103 15.92 9.76 7.33
N ALA A 104 15.69 8.66 8.03
CA ALA A 104 15.18 7.42 7.44
C ALA A 104 14.56 6.54 8.53
N THR A 105 13.70 5.59 8.13
CA THR A 105 13.11 4.57 9.02
C THR A 105 13.90 3.26 9.02
N PHE A 106 15.12 3.26 8.50
CA PHE A 106 15.98 2.08 8.36
C PHE A 106 17.46 2.43 8.48
N PRO A 107 18.34 1.46 8.77
CA PRO A 107 19.79 1.66 8.81
C PRO A 107 20.35 2.10 7.45
N CYS A 108 21.01 3.27 7.43
CA CYS A 108 21.69 3.80 6.23
C CYS A 108 22.78 4.81 6.63
N THR A 109 23.66 5.12 5.68
CA THR A 109 24.66 6.18 5.82
C THR A 109 24.21 7.41 5.06
N PHE A 110 24.29 8.58 5.66
CA PHE A 110 23.84 9.84 5.04
C PHE A 110 24.66 11.02 5.52
N GLU A 111 24.70 12.08 4.70
CA GLU A 111 25.24 13.38 5.07
C GLU A 111 24.12 14.28 5.61
N PHE A 112 24.41 15.00 6.70
CA PHE A 112 23.46 15.89 7.35
C PHE A 112 24.13 17.20 7.75
N SER A 113 23.61 18.32 7.23
CA SER A 113 24.09 19.64 7.61
C SER A 113 22.95 20.65 7.78
N VAL A 114 23.15 21.64 8.64
CA VAL A 114 22.16 22.66 8.97
C VAL A 114 22.73 24.03 8.87
N GLU A 115 22.05 24.93 8.17
CA GLU A 115 22.39 26.34 8.04
C GLU A 115 21.21 27.23 8.45
N THR A 116 21.53 28.47 8.92
CA THR A 116 20.50 29.43 9.33
C THR A 116 20.62 30.76 8.61
N TYR A 117 19.49 31.38 8.31
CA TYR A 117 19.40 32.62 7.55
C TYR A 117 18.44 33.62 8.17
N ALA A 118 18.80 34.93 8.07
CA ALA A 118 18.00 36.02 8.64
C ALA A 118 16.62 36.19 7.95
N ASN A 119 16.49 35.77 6.70
CA ASN A 119 15.22 35.76 5.95
C ASN A 119 15.30 34.77 4.79
N ARG A 120 14.14 34.51 4.20
CA ARG A 120 13.96 33.54 3.11
C ARG A 120 14.80 33.91 1.87
N GLN A 121 14.83 35.19 1.50
CA GLN A 121 15.59 35.63 0.32
C GLN A 121 17.09 35.30 0.43
N LYS A 122 17.68 35.43 1.63
CA LYS A 122 19.05 35.04 1.87
C LYS A 122 19.28 33.53 1.82
N ALA A 123 18.31 32.75 2.33
CA ALA A 123 18.34 31.29 2.23
C ALA A 123 18.29 30.85 0.76
N GLU A 124 17.33 31.35 -0.02
CA GLU A 124 17.20 31.06 -1.45
C GLU A 124 18.46 31.39 -2.25
N ARG A 125 19.05 32.56 -2.00
CA ARG A 125 20.29 32.95 -2.66
C ARG A 125 21.46 32.03 -2.29
N ALA A 126 21.52 31.57 -1.05
CA ALA A 126 22.59 30.64 -0.62
C ALA A 126 22.42 29.26 -1.24
N ILE A 127 21.18 28.77 -1.33
CA ILE A 127 20.84 27.50 -2.01
C ILE A 127 21.23 27.58 -3.50
N SER A 128 20.87 28.68 -4.18
CA SER A 128 21.18 28.87 -5.62
C SER A 128 22.67 29.06 -5.94
N LEU A 129 23.51 29.37 -4.93
CA LEU A 129 24.96 29.50 -5.10
C LEU A 129 25.73 28.20 -4.85
N ARG A 130 25.06 27.12 -4.39
CA ARG A 130 25.69 25.80 -4.32
C ARG A 130 25.89 25.25 -5.75
N LYS A 131 26.85 24.35 -5.91
CA LYS A 131 27.17 23.80 -7.24
C LYS A 131 25.93 23.19 -7.86
N ALA A 132 25.73 23.44 -9.14
CA ALA A 132 24.57 22.94 -9.89
C ALA A 132 24.49 21.39 -9.87
N GLU A 133 25.64 20.71 -9.85
CA GLU A 133 25.74 19.25 -9.75
C GLU A 133 25.23 18.72 -8.41
N ASP A 134 25.46 19.45 -7.30
CA ASP A 134 25.01 19.05 -5.95
C ASP A 134 23.51 19.30 -5.74
N MET A 135 22.89 20.11 -6.60
CA MET A 135 21.51 20.59 -6.43
C MET A 135 20.54 20.10 -7.51
N ALA A 136 21.05 19.54 -8.62
CA ALA A 136 20.23 19.19 -9.79
C ALA A 136 19.16 18.10 -9.50
N GLU A 137 19.38 17.27 -8.47
CA GLU A 137 18.49 16.19 -8.09
C GLU A 137 17.91 16.36 -6.67
N ALA A 138 18.13 17.49 -6.03
CA ALA A 138 17.71 17.69 -4.64
C ALA A 138 16.19 17.97 -4.55
N ILE A 139 15.48 17.14 -3.82
CA ILE A 139 14.06 17.35 -3.48
C ILE A 139 13.97 18.52 -2.51
N ARG A 140 13.22 19.52 -2.91
CA ARG A 140 13.03 20.72 -2.12
C ARG A 140 11.78 20.64 -1.29
N CYS A 141 11.91 20.68 0.03
CA CYS A 141 10.83 20.60 0.99
C CYS A 141 10.67 21.92 1.74
N ASP A 142 9.54 22.56 1.65
CA ASP A 142 9.26 23.81 2.33
C ASP A 142 8.32 23.59 3.53
N LEU A 143 8.88 23.67 4.72
CA LEU A 143 8.12 23.62 5.99
C LEU A 143 7.63 25.02 6.44
N GLY A 144 7.94 26.08 5.69
CA GLY A 144 7.91 27.47 6.10
C GLY A 144 6.54 28.10 6.32
N ARG A 145 5.46 27.42 5.95
CA ARG A 145 4.10 27.91 6.17
C ARG A 145 3.24 26.85 6.84
N LEU A 146 3.70 26.27 7.91
CA LEU A 146 2.85 25.44 8.75
C LEU A 146 1.73 26.33 9.33
N PRO A 147 0.47 25.88 9.29
CA PRO A 147 -0.67 26.69 9.73
C PRO A 147 -0.47 27.14 11.17
N ARG A 148 -0.82 28.40 11.48
CA ARG A 148 -0.80 28.93 12.83
C ARG A 148 -1.51 27.97 13.77
N PHE A 149 -0.79 27.44 14.73
CA PHE A 149 -1.35 26.58 15.76
C PHE A 149 -2.37 27.37 16.59
N ARG A 150 -3.59 26.91 16.61
CA ARG A 150 -4.54 27.18 17.69
C ARG A 150 -4.46 25.99 18.66
N PRO A 151 -4.23 26.20 19.96
CA PRO A 151 -4.01 25.12 20.93
C PRO A 151 -5.05 24.00 20.96
N ASN A 152 -6.19 24.17 20.32
CA ASN A 152 -7.33 23.27 20.35
C ASN A 152 -7.58 22.48 19.06
N ILE A 153 -6.66 22.44 18.08
CA ILE A 153 -6.96 21.84 16.76
C ILE A 153 -6.48 20.38 16.63
N GLY A 154 -5.60 19.89 17.50
CA GLY A 154 -5.17 18.47 17.48
C GLY A 154 -6.20 17.47 17.98
N LEU A 155 -7.15 17.89 18.78
CA LEU A 155 -8.14 17.02 19.42
C LEU A 155 -9.39 16.67 18.57
N PRO A 156 -9.93 17.54 17.69
CA PRO A 156 -11.16 17.21 16.97
C PRO A 156 -11.01 16.11 15.93
N SER A 157 -9.90 16.02 15.20
CA SER A 157 -9.74 15.01 14.13
C SER A 157 -9.52 13.60 14.69
N LEU A 158 -8.74 13.46 15.76
CA LEU A 158 -8.56 12.17 16.44
C LEU A 158 -9.79 11.74 17.24
N ARG A 159 -10.43 12.67 17.93
CA ARG A 159 -11.73 12.41 18.56
C ARG A 159 -12.77 12.01 17.51
N ARG A 160 -12.80 12.69 16.37
CA ARG A 160 -13.70 12.34 15.28
C ARG A 160 -13.39 10.94 14.74
N SER A 161 -12.14 10.63 14.45
CA SER A 161 -11.74 9.31 13.96
C SER A 161 -12.06 8.18 14.96
N ARG A 162 -11.84 8.41 16.27
CA ARG A 162 -12.18 7.45 17.32
C ARG A 162 -13.70 7.29 17.45
N ASN A 163 -14.44 8.38 17.41
CA ASN A 163 -15.91 8.34 17.46
C ASN A 163 -16.49 7.65 16.23
N ASP A 164 -15.92 7.90 15.05
CA ASP A 164 -16.33 7.24 13.81
C ASP A 164 -16.06 5.74 13.87
N ALA A 165 -14.88 5.30 14.39
CA ALA A 165 -14.55 3.90 14.58
C ALA A 165 -15.47 3.22 15.61
N ALA A 166 -15.76 3.88 16.73
CA ALA A 166 -16.67 3.36 17.74
C ALA A 166 -18.11 3.22 17.21
N ALA A 167 -18.61 4.24 16.49
CA ALA A 167 -19.94 4.20 15.89
C ALA A 167 -20.04 3.12 14.81
N PHE A 168 -18.98 2.95 13.99
CA PHE A 168 -18.92 1.91 12.98
C PHE A 168 -18.98 0.51 13.61
N ALA A 169 -18.15 0.25 14.62
CA ALA A 169 -18.10 -1.02 15.34
C ALA A 169 -19.46 -1.33 16.01
N GLN A 170 -20.02 -0.36 16.73
CA GLN A 170 -21.32 -0.52 17.38
C GLN A 170 -22.43 -0.88 16.40
N ALA A 171 -22.47 -0.21 15.24
CA ALA A 171 -23.47 -0.48 14.21
C ALA A 171 -23.33 -1.91 13.66
N GLN A 172 -22.10 -2.37 13.40
CA GLN A 172 -21.86 -3.75 12.96
C GLN A 172 -22.32 -4.78 14.01
N TYR A 173 -22.00 -4.56 15.28
CA TYR A 173 -22.34 -5.51 16.35
C TYR A 173 -23.86 -5.58 16.58
N GLN A 174 -24.57 -4.43 16.53
CA GLN A 174 -26.03 -4.43 16.59
C GLN A 174 -26.68 -5.19 15.43
N LEU A 175 -26.14 -5.06 14.22
CA LEU A 175 -26.62 -5.83 13.06
C LEU A 175 -26.32 -7.32 13.22
N ALA A 176 -25.18 -7.70 13.79
CA ALA A 176 -24.81 -9.08 14.01
C ALA A 176 -25.63 -9.74 15.15
N GLU A 177 -26.03 -8.97 16.16
CA GLU A 177 -26.91 -9.45 17.22
C GLU A 177 -28.21 -10.03 16.69
N ALA A 178 -28.80 -9.39 15.69
CA ALA A 178 -30.06 -9.78 15.06
C ALA A 178 -29.96 -10.99 14.13
N LEU A 179 -28.76 -11.46 13.81
CA LEU A 179 -28.60 -12.64 12.94
C LEU A 179 -29.01 -13.93 13.65
N PRO A 180 -29.66 -14.87 12.96
CA PRO A 180 -29.81 -16.23 13.46
C PRO A 180 -28.44 -16.92 13.51
N ALA A 181 -28.23 -17.82 14.45
CA ALA A 181 -27.04 -18.67 14.50
C ALA A 181 -27.23 -19.87 13.56
N THR A 182 -26.40 -19.96 12.53
CA THR A 182 -26.35 -21.11 11.62
C THR A 182 -24.97 -21.71 11.67
N LEU A 183 -24.87 -22.98 12.10
CA LEU A 183 -23.60 -23.68 12.16
C LEU A 183 -23.14 -24.12 10.76
N PRO A 184 -21.83 -24.08 10.47
CA PRO A 184 -21.31 -24.68 9.25
C PRO A 184 -21.48 -26.20 9.29
N ALA A 185 -21.62 -26.83 8.13
CA ALA A 185 -21.58 -28.27 8.02
C ALA A 185 -20.22 -28.78 8.52
N SER A 186 -20.25 -29.67 9.50
CA SER A 186 -19.07 -30.27 10.11
C SER A 186 -19.40 -31.69 10.57
N ASP A 187 -18.49 -32.60 10.31
CA ASP A 187 -18.54 -33.97 10.85
C ASP A 187 -18.04 -34.00 12.32
N ASP A 188 -17.31 -32.95 12.73
CA ASP A 188 -16.80 -32.79 14.09
C ASP A 188 -17.84 -32.10 14.99
N THR A 189 -17.89 -32.47 16.27
CA THR A 189 -18.71 -31.81 17.30
C THR A 189 -18.28 -30.37 17.50
N ILE A 190 -16.97 -30.10 17.34
CA ILE A 190 -16.35 -28.77 17.40
C ILE A 190 -16.11 -28.29 15.96
N TRP A 191 -16.71 -27.17 15.59
CA TRP A 191 -16.46 -26.60 14.29
C TRP A 191 -15.27 -25.59 14.28
N LEU A 192 -14.98 -24.97 15.45
CA LEU A 192 -13.91 -23.99 15.61
C LEU A 192 -13.08 -24.21 16.87
N SER A 193 -11.77 -24.39 16.72
CA SER A 193 -10.79 -24.31 17.81
C SER A 193 -10.05 -22.99 17.73
N THR A 194 -10.05 -22.21 18.82
CA THR A 194 -9.25 -20.98 18.98
C THR A 194 -8.02 -21.31 19.80
N VAL A 195 -6.83 -21.12 19.22
CA VAL A 195 -5.54 -21.41 19.87
C VAL A 195 -4.84 -20.11 20.26
N VAL A 196 -4.45 -20.02 21.52
CA VAL A 196 -3.84 -18.84 22.13
C VAL A 196 -2.49 -19.23 22.74
N PRO A 197 -1.36 -18.78 22.20
CA PRO A 197 -0.07 -18.90 22.86
C PRO A 197 0.00 -17.91 24.04
N VAL A 198 0.43 -18.41 25.20
CA VAL A 198 0.50 -17.61 26.44
C VAL A 198 1.89 -17.69 27.05
N TYR A 199 2.46 -16.54 27.40
CA TYR A 199 3.67 -16.47 28.24
C TYR A 199 3.62 -15.29 29.19
N ASN A 200 3.59 -15.57 30.50
CA ASN A 200 3.54 -14.55 31.55
C ASN A 200 2.49 -13.46 31.33
N ALA A 201 1.31 -13.84 30.84
CA ALA A 201 0.25 -12.90 30.52
C ALA A 201 -0.37 -12.30 31.81
N PRO A 202 -0.57 -10.98 31.89
CA PRO A 202 -1.31 -10.36 32.97
C PRO A 202 -2.71 -10.94 33.11
N LYS A 203 -3.15 -11.19 34.36
CA LYS A 203 -4.49 -11.75 34.65
C LYS A 203 -5.62 -11.02 33.92
N ARG A 204 -5.58 -9.69 33.89
CA ARG A 204 -6.62 -8.88 33.23
C ARG A 204 -6.78 -9.19 31.74
N TYR A 205 -5.68 -9.51 31.04
CA TYR A 205 -5.74 -9.87 29.62
C TYR A 205 -6.37 -11.25 29.43
N LEU A 206 -6.00 -12.19 30.25
CA LEU A 206 -6.61 -13.52 30.26
C LEU A 206 -8.10 -13.48 30.63
N ASP A 207 -8.49 -12.64 31.60
CA ASP A 207 -9.90 -12.41 31.95
C ASP A 207 -10.69 -11.73 30.81
N ASP A 208 -10.11 -10.73 30.13
CA ASP A 208 -10.75 -10.07 28.99
C ASP A 208 -10.91 -11.04 27.81
N LEU A 209 -9.87 -11.83 27.51
CA LEU A 209 -9.88 -12.87 26.48
C LEU A 209 -10.96 -13.91 26.76
N LEU A 210 -10.94 -14.50 27.97
CA LEU A 210 -11.91 -15.52 28.35
C LEU A 210 -13.35 -15.00 28.25
N ARG A 211 -13.60 -13.82 28.82
CA ARG A 211 -14.92 -13.18 28.75
C ARG A 211 -15.35 -12.96 27.29
N SER A 212 -14.42 -12.58 26.41
CA SER A 212 -14.73 -12.37 24.99
C SER A 212 -15.10 -13.67 24.28
N PHE A 213 -14.48 -14.81 24.67
CA PHE A 213 -14.81 -16.13 24.18
C PHE A 213 -16.15 -16.63 24.73
N GLU A 214 -16.38 -16.51 26.03
CA GLU A 214 -17.64 -16.90 26.66
C GLU A 214 -18.87 -16.18 26.14
N ASN A 215 -18.68 -14.91 25.75
CA ASN A 215 -19.73 -14.09 25.16
C ASN A 215 -20.02 -14.42 23.69
N GLN A 216 -19.35 -15.43 23.09
CA GLN A 216 -19.70 -15.92 21.76
C GLN A 216 -20.92 -16.84 21.83
N ASP A 217 -22.09 -16.30 21.57
CA ASP A 217 -23.37 -16.99 21.67
C ASP A 217 -23.58 -18.01 20.54
N ILE A 218 -22.71 -19.03 20.48
CA ILE A 218 -22.77 -20.11 19.51
C ILE A 218 -22.05 -21.36 20.03
N PRO A 219 -22.65 -22.57 19.94
CA PRO A 219 -22.05 -23.81 20.39
C PRO A 219 -20.98 -24.35 19.43
N GLY A 220 -20.28 -25.41 19.86
CA GLY A 220 -19.31 -26.13 19.03
C GLY A 220 -17.99 -25.41 18.85
N THR A 221 -17.58 -24.61 19.85
CA THR A 221 -16.29 -23.91 19.87
C THR A 221 -15.41 -24.43 21.01
N GLN A 222 -14.10 -24.39 20.82
CA GLN A 222 -13.07 -24.81 21.78
C GLN A 222 -12.03 -23.69 21.96
N LEU A 223 -11.68 -23.38 23.20
CA LEU A 223 -10.56 -22.50 23.53
C LEU A 223 -9.38 -23.31 24.06
N ILE A 224 -8.20 -23.13 23.45
CA ILE A 224 -6.96 -23.80 23.82
C ILE A 224 -5.94 -22.73 24.21
N LEU A 225 -5.58 -22.68 25.49
CA LEU A 225 -4.50 -21.85 26.01
C LEU A 225 -3.21 -22.67 26.03
N SER A 226 -2.24 -22.30 25.21
CA SER A 226 -0.95 -22.99 25.11
C SER A 226 0.14 -22.21 25.83
N ASP A 227 0.43 -22.61 27.06
CA ASP A 227 1.39 -21.95 27.94
C ASP A 227 2.83 -22.32 27.58
N ASP A 228 3.67 -21.34 27.34
CA ASP A 228 5.08 -21.48 26.98
C ASP A 228 5.98 -21.48 28.23
N ALA A 229 5.66 -22.30 29.24
CA ALA A 229 6.34 -22.40 30.52
C ALA A 229 6.39 -21.05 31.27
N SER A 230 5.23 -20.46 31.48
CA SER A 230 5.09 -19.25 32.31
C SER A 230 5.64 -19.42 33.69
N THR A 231 6.30 -18.39 34.21
CA THR A 231 6.88 -18.31 35.54
C THR A 231 6.18 -17.27 36.45
N SER A 232 5.29 -16.48 35.88
CA SER A 232 4.50 -15.47 36.59
C SER A 232 3.53 -16.18 37.57
N GLU A 233 3.62 -15.87 38.85
CA GLU A 233 2.69 -16.40 39.87
C GLU A 233 1.23 -16.01 39.55
N GLU A 234 1.00 -14.82 38.98
CA GLU A 234 -0.31 -14.36 38.58
C GLU A 234 -0.92 -15.25 37.51
N THR A 235 -0.13 -15.55 36.44
CA THR A 235 -0.55 -16.45 35.37
C THR A 235 -0.79 -17.86 35.85
N LEU A 236 0.13 -18.40 36.67
CA LEU A 236 0.02 -19.76 37.20
C LEU A 236 -1.20 -19.92 38.09
N ARG A 237 -1.45 -18.96 38.98
CA ARG A 237 -2.63 -18.94 39.85
C ARG A 237 -3.92 -18.85 39.03
N TRP A 238 -3.92 -18.07 37.94
CA TRP A 238 -5.06 -17.97 37.06
C TRP A 238 -5.42 -19.33 36.42
N TYR A 239 -4.42 -20.14 36.03
CA TYR A 239 -4.62 -21.50 35.53
C TYR A 239 -5.16 -22.45 36.61
N ASP A 240 -4.60 -22.41 37.84
CA ASP A 240 -5.02 -23.25 38.93
C ASP A 240 -6.50 -23.00 39.31
N GLU A 241 -6.94 -21.73 39.26
CA GLU A 241 -8.33 -21.35 39.52
C GLU A 241 -9.31 -21.90 38.45
N ARG A 242 -8.81 -22.38 37.31
CA ARG A 242 -9.61 -22.83 36.15
C ARG A 242 -9.26 -24.24 35.66
N ALA A 243 -8.60 -25.00 36.47
CA ALA A 243 -8.15 -26.35 36.12
C ALA A 243 -9.31 -27.31 35.79
N GLU A 244 -10.49 -27.07 36.37
CA GLU A 244 -11.71 -27.86 36.16
C GLU A 244 -12.73 -27.19 35.19
N ASP A 245 -12.32 -26.18 34.45
CA ASP A 245 -13.20 -25.49 33.52
C ASP A 245 -13.22 -26.20 32.15
N ASP A 246 -14.28 -26.97 31.88
CA ASP A 246 -14.46 -27.76 30.67
C ASP A 246 -14.47 -26.93 29.37
N ARG A 247 -14.62 -25.61 29.49
CA ARG A 247 -14.66 -24.69 28.33
C ARG A 247 -13.27 -24.36 27.80
N ILE A 248 -12.21 -24.59 28.62
CA ILE A 248 -10.84 -24.21 28.32
C ILE A 248 -9.95 -25.44 28.39
N GLN A 249 -9.15 -25.66 27.37
CA GLN A 249 -8.08 -26.64 27.42
C GLN A 249 -6.74 -25.91 27.62
N ILE A 250 -6.08 -26.19 28.75
CA ILE A 250 -4.76 -25.64 29.09
C ILE A 250 -3.69 -26.66 28.71
N VAL A 251 -2.79 -26.27 27.79
CA VAL A 251 -1.63 -27.07 27.34
C VAL A 251 -0.37 -26.40 27.90
N ARG A 252 0.36 -27.05 28.78
CA ARG A 252 1.56 -26.48 29.44
C ARG A 252 2.84 -27.10 28.90
N ASN A 253 3.69 -26.26 28.26
CA ASN A 253 5.05 -26.68 27.89
C ASN A 253 5.95 -26.77 29.14
N THR A 254 6.94 -27.63 29.08
CA THR A 254 7.91 -27.79 30.18
C THR A 254 9.06 -26.79 30.12
N THR A 255 9.30 -26.20 28.97
CA THR A 255 10.34 -25.19 28.73
C THR A 255 9.83 -24.13 27.79
N ASN A 256 10.27 -22.88 27.99
CA ASN A 256 9.97 -21.81 27.03
C ASN A 256 10.64 -22.11 25.69
N GLY A 257 9.86 -22.10 24.64
CA GLY A 257 10.30 -22.40 23.27
C GLY A 257 9.90 -21.33 22.25
N GLY A 258 9.32 -20.23 22.71
CA GLY A 258 8.84 -19.14 21.87
C GLY A 258 7.46 -19.38 21.28
N ILE A 259 6.89 -18.30 20.72
CA ILE A 259 5.50 -18.24 20.27
C ILE A 259 5.15 -19.34 19.25
N ALA A 260 6.03 -19.64 18.29
CA ALA A 260 5.77 -20.66 17.26
C ALA A 260 5.64 -22.06 17.88
N LYS A 261 6.50 -22.41 18.86
CA LYS A 261 6.46 -23.72 19.53
C LYS A 261 5.24 -23.83 20.44
N ALA A 262 4.92 -22.77 21.17
CA ALA A 262 3.71 -22.72 21.99
C ALA A 262 2.45 -22.87 21.12
N THR A 263 2.35 -22.10 20.05
CA THR A 263 1.21 -22.20 19.12
C THR A 263 1.08 -23.61 18.56
N ASN A 264 2.19 -24.26 18.14
CA ASN A 264 2.17 -25.63 17.61
C ASN A 264 1.70 -26.65 18.66
N ALA A 265 2.08 -26.50 19.92
CA ALA A 265 1.60 -27.36 20.99
C ALA A 265 0.07 -27.24 21.15
N GLY A 266 -0.47 -26.02 21.10
CA GLY A 266 -1.92 -25.79 21.10
C GLY A 266 -2.61 -26.35 19.85
N LEU A 267 -2.05 -26.12 18.66
CA LEU A 267 -2.57 -26.64 17.40
C LEU A 267 -2.70 -28.16 17.40
N SER A 268 -1.77 -28.89 18.03
CA SER A 268 -1.81 -30.34 18.14
C SER A 268 -3.00 -30.86 18.98
N LYS A 269 -3.68 -29.98 19.72
CA LYS A 269 -4.85 -30.29 20.56
C LYS A 269 -6.17 -29.79 19.95
N ALA A 270 -6.09 -29.06 18.86
CA ALA A 270 -7.26 -28.56 18.16
C ALA A 270 -8.06 -29.72 17.54
N THR A 271 -9.35 -29.75 17.81
CA THR A 271 -10.27 -30.77 17.28
C THR A 271 -11.29 -30.21 16.29
N GLY A 272 -11.42 -28.89 16.22
CA GLY A 272 -12.35 -28.23 15.33
C GLY A 272 -11.98 -28.38 13.86
N THR A 273 -12.99 -28.45 12.99
CA THR A 273 -12.81 -28.43 11.54
C THR A 273 -12.04 -27.19 11.07
N TRP A 274 -12.27 -26.06 11.75
CA TRP A 274 -11.56 -24.80 11.58
C TRP A 274 -10.72 -24.48 12.80
N VAL A 275 -9.61 -23.79 12.56
CA VAL A 275 -8.71 -23.29 13.60
C VAL A 275 -8.48 -21.80 13.40
N ALA A 276 -8.56 -21.04 14.48
CA ALA A 276 -8.18 -19.63 14.52
C ALA A 276 -7.03 -19.41 15.51
N LEU A 277 -6.17 -18.45 15.22
CA LEU A 277 -5.08 -18.01 16.11
C LEU A 277 -5.47 -16.67 16.75
N LEU A 278 -5.24 -16.54 18.04
CA LEU A 278 -5.56 -15.34 18.83
C LEU A 278 -4.43 -15.04 19.81
N ASP A 279 -4.01 -13.80 19.90
CA ASP A 279 -2.99 -13.37 20.87
C ASP A 279 -3.61 -13.21 22.26
N HIS A 280 -2.83 -13.50 23.31
CA HIS A 280 -3.34 -13.52 24.70
C HIS A 280 -3.69 -12.13 25.25
N ASP A 281 -3.23 -11.05 24.61
CA ASP A 281 -3.51 -9.66 24.98
C ASP A 281 -4.65 -9.04 24.16
N ASP A 282 -5.22 -9.78 23.22
CA ASP A 282 -6.32 -9.36 22.34
C ASP A 282 -7.65 -10.02 22.73
N VAL A 283 -8.72 -9.60 22.07
CA VAL A 283 -10.06 -10.12 22.36
C VAL A 283 -10.89 -10.33 21.10
N ILE A 284 -11.83 -11.26 21.16
CA ILE A 284 -12.79 -11.56 20.09
C ILE A 284 -13.95 -10.56 20.17
N ALA A 285 -14.33 -10.00 19.05
CA ALA A 285 -15.43 -9.05 18.99
C ALA A 285 -16.80 -9.72 19.31
N PRO A 286 -17.80 -8.96 19.77
CA PRO A 286 -19.14 -9.47 19.96
C PRO A 286 -19.69 -10.14 18.68
N HIS A 287 -20.36 -11.29 18.85
CA HIS A 287 -21.01 -12.06 17.76
C HIS A 287 -20.08 -12.53 16.63
N ALA A 288 -18.75 -12.42 16.80
CA ALA A 288 -17.78 -12.76 15.74
C ALA A 288 -17.96 -14.21 15.26
N PHE A 289 -18.05 -15.19 16.17
CA PHE A 289 -18.19 -16.58 15.80
C PHE A 289 -19.54 -16.88 15.11
N LYS A 290 -20.61 -16.20 15.50
CA LYS A 290 -21.91 -16.31 14.84
C LYS A 290 -21.87 -15.82 13.40
N VAL A 291 -21.24 -14.65 13.15
CA VAL A 291 -21.09 -14.10 11.80
C VAL A 291 -20.20 -15.00 10.94
N ILE A 292 -19.11 -15.51 11.50
CA ILE A 292 -18.20 -16.46 10.84
C ILE A 292 -18.93 -17.77 10.51
N ALA A 293 -19.64 -18.35 11.46
CA ALA A 293 -20.37 -19.61 11.26
C ALA A 293 -21.40 -19.50 10.13
N ASN A 294 -22.21 -18.42 10.14
CA ASN A 294 -23.17 -18.14 9.08
C ASN A 294 -22.48 -17.99 7.71
N THR A 295 -21.33 -17.34 7.67
CA THR A 295 -20.54 -17.19 6.43
C THR A 295 -20.05 -18.55 5.93
N LEU A 296 -19.51 -19.39 6.80
CA LEU A 296 -19.02 -20.72 6.46
C LEU A 296 -20.14 -21.67 6.02
N ALA A 297 -21.34 -21.52 6.60
CA ALA A 297 -22.52 -22.28 6.18
C ALA A 297 -22.96 -21.93 4.75
N GLN A 298 -22.78 -20.67 4.34
CA GLN A 298 -23.09 -20.19 2.98
C GLN A 298 -21.96 -20.50 1.98
N HIS A 299 -20.73 -20.73 2.46
CA HIS A 299 -19.52 -20.95 1.65
C HIS A 299 -18.81 -22.24 2.04
N PRO A 300 -19.39 -23.42 1.83
CA PRO A 300 -18.78 -24.70 2.21
C PRO A 300 -17.48 -25.00 1.45
N GLU A 301 -17.29 -24.40 0.28
CA GLU A 301 -16.05 -24.46 -0.51
C GLU A 301 -14.88 -23.70 0.09
N ALA A 302 -15.11 -22.80 1.05
CA ALA A 302 -14.08 -21.99 1.66
C ALA A 302 -12.95 -22.82 2.28
N ARG A 303 -11.71 -22.38 2.06
CA ARG A 303 -10.50 -22.98 2.63
C ARG A 303 -9.76 -22.05 3.57
N PHE A 304 -10.00 -20.76 3.45
CA PHE A 304 -9.43 -19.73 4.31
C PHE A 304 -10.42 -18.56 4.44
N VAL A 305 -10.51 -18.00 5.64
CA VAL A 305 -11.32 -16.81 5.93
C VAL A 305 -10.49 -15.85 6.74
N TYR A 306 -10.57 -14.56 6.45
CA TYR A 306 -9.99 -13.49 7.28
C TYR A 306 -10.97 -12.33 7.41
N THR A 307 -10.80 -11.56 8.49
CA THR A 307 -11.75 -10.51 8.88
C THR A 307 -11.06 -9.14 9.00
N ASP A 308 -11.85 -8.11 9.22
CA ASP A 308 -11.36 -6.77 9.58
C ASP A 308 -11.07 -6.67 11.09
N GLU A 309 -10.35 -5.62 11.50
CA GLU A 309 -9.89 -5.42 12.88
C GLU A 309 -10.34 -4.07 13.44
N LEU A 310 -10.70 -4.06 14.72
CA LEU A 310 -10.86 -2.86 15.53
C LEU A 310 -9.58 -2.66 16.36
N VAL A 311 -8.91 -1.54 16.16
CA VAL A 311 -7.79 -1.14 17.00
C VAL A 311 -8.32 -0.54 18.30
N VAL A 312 -7.89 -1.09 19.43
CA VAL A 312 -8.30 -0.64 20.77
C VAL A 312 -7.09 -0.26 21.62
N ASP A 313 -7.32 0.57 22.64
CA ASP A 313 -6.30 0.84 23.66
C ASP A 313 -6.30 -0.23 24.76
N ASP A 314 -5.44 -0.03 25.76
CA ASP A 314 -5.29 -0.94 26.89
C ASP A 314 -6.60 -1.20 27.69
N LYS A 315 -7.57 -0.29 27.59
CA LYS A 315 -8.89 -0.38 28.22
C LYS A 315 -9.99 -0.82 27.26
N LEU A 316 -9.62 -1.36 26.11
CA LEU A 316 -10.53 -1.77 25.03
C LEU A 316 -11.35 -0.63 24.41
N ALA A 317 -10.92 0.63 24.57
CA ALA A 317 -11.60 1.76 23.93
C ALA A 317 -11.16 1.87 22.45
N PRO A 318 -12.10 2.00 21.50
CA PRO A 318 -11.80 2.10 20.06
C PRO A 318 -10.88 3.26 19.72
N GLN A 319 -9.86 2.98 18.92
CA GLN A 319 -8.87 3.95 18.44
C GLN A 319 -8.95 4.13 16.91
N GLY A 320 -9.30 3.08 16.18
CA GLY A 320 -9.40 3.06 14.73
C GLY A 320 -9.88 1.72 14.20
N VAL A 321 -10.01 1.60 12.90
CA VAL A 321 -10.35 0.36 12.21
C VAL A 321 -9.31 0.02 11.15
N MET A 322 -9.07 -1.27 10.93
CA MET A 322 -8.29 -1.80 9.81
C MET A 322 -9.24 -2.53 8.87
N LEU A 323 -9.67 -1.83 7.83
CA LEU A 323 -10.60 -2.33 6.82
C LEU A 323 -9.80 -2.86 5.63
N LYS A 324 -9.80 -4.16 5.46
CA LYS A 324 -8.97 -4.89 4.50
C LYS A 324 -9.63 -4.94 3.11
N PRO A 325 -8.88 -5.03 2.02
CA PRO A 325 -9.43 -5.39 0.71
C PRO A 325 -9.85 -6.87 0.68
N ALA A 326 -10.54 -7.29 -0.36
CA ALA A 326 -10.61 -8.70 -0.71
C ALA A 326 -9.21 -9.26 -0.99
N TYR A 327 -9.07 -10.58 -1.03
CA TYR A 327 -7.74 -11.21 -1.16
C TYR A 327 -6.95 -10.67 -2.35
N ASP A 328 -5.73 -10.29 -2.10
CA ASP A 328 -4.78 -9.77 -3.08
C ASP A 328 -3.40 -10.39 -2.88
N ALA A 329 -3.06 -11.36 -3.73
CA ALA A 329 -1.80 -12.08 -3.66
C ALA A 329 -0.57 -11.18 -3.92
N VAL A 330 -0.73 -10.09 -4.68
CA VAL A 330 0.33 -9.11 -4.97
C VAL A 330 0.60 -8.25 -3.75
N LEU A 331 -0.45 -7.66 -3.16
CA LEU A 331 -0.33 -6.87 -1.94
C LEU A 331 0.26 -7.70 -0.78
N LEU A 332 -0.10 -8.98 -0.71
CA LEU A 332 0.42 -9.90 0.31
C LEU A 332 1.93 -10.15 0.17
N THR A 333 2.56 -9.86 -0.96
CA THR A 333 4.03 -9.91 -1.07
C THR A 333 4.71 -8.66 -0.50
N GLY A 334 3.96 -7.59 -0.26
CA GLY A 334 4.48 -6.34 0.26
C GLY A 334 4.29 -6.15 1.77
N VAL A 335 3.25 -6.75 2.32
CA VAL A 335 2.89 -6.65 3.74
C VAL A 335 1.91 -7.76 4.13
N ASN A 336 2.03 -8.28 5.35
CA ASN A 336 0.98 -9.13 5.93
C ASN A 336 -0.22 -8.26 6.34
N TYR A 337 -1.08 -7.92 5.36
CA TYR A 337 -2.28 -7.12 5.63
C TYR A 337 -3.45 -7.96 6.18
N ILE A 338 -3.35 -9.29 6.09
CA ILE A 338 -4.39 -10.23 6.51
C ILE A 338 -4.41 -10.35 8.03
N ASN A 339 -3.26 -10.63 8.66
CA ASN A 339 -3.03 -10.71 10.11
C ASN A 339 -4.17 -11.42 10.87
N HIS A 340 -4.99 -10.68 11.59
CA HIS A 340 -6.06 -11.14 12.46
C HIS A 340 -7.44 -10.80 11.87
N PHE A 341 -8.51 -11.46 12.12
CA PHE A 341 -8.68 -12.78 12.66
C PHE A 341 -8.72 -13.75 11.48
N SER A 342 -7.81 -14.73 11.46
CA SER A 342 -7.64 -15.68 10.35
C SER A 342 -8.09 -17.07 10.75
N LEU A 343 -8.87 -17.72 9.88
CA LEU A 343 -9.38 -19.07 10.08
C LEU A 343 -8.83 -20.01 9.03
N TYR A 344 -8.33 -21.11 9.47
CA TYR A 344 -7.64 -22.15 8.71
C TYR A 344 -8.40 -23.47 8.80
N ARG A 345 -8.47 -24.26 7.73
CA ARG A 345 -8.88 -25.65 7.80
C ARG A 345 -7.82 -26.46 8.54
N ARG A 346 -8.19 -27.13 9.63
CA ARG A 346 -7.28 -27.93 10.49
C ARG A 346 -6.50 -28.96 9.69
N GLU A 347 -7.16 -29.75 8.85
CA GLU A 347 -6.54 -30.77 8.02
C GLU A 347 -5.37 -30.21 7.16
N ARG A 348 -5.52 -28.99 6.64
CA ARG A 348 -4.45 -28.38 5.85
C ARG A 348 -3.32 -27.85 6.71
N LEU A 349 -3.60 -27.30 7.90
CA LEU A 349 -2.55 -26.91 8.85
C LEU A 349 -1.68 -28.12 9.25
N GLU A 350 -2.31 -29.26 9.54
CA GLU A 350 -1.62 -30.53 9.83
C GLU A 350 -0.72 -30.96 8.64
N ARG A 351 -1.24 -30.92 7.44
CA ARG A 351 -0.52 -31.31 6.22
C ARG A 351 0.72 -30.46 5.94
N ILE A 352 0.66 -29.14 6.19
CA ILE A 352 1.80 -28.24 5.96
C ILE A 352 2.78 -28.15 7.14
N GLY A 353 2.48 -28.82 8.28
CA GLY A 353 3.37 -28.94 9.42
C GLY A 353 3.36 -27.74 10.36
N TYR A 354 2.25 -26.97 10.43
CA TYR A 354 2.05 -25.85 11.34
C TYR A 354 3.06 -24.69 11.18
N LEU A 355 3.40 -23.99 12.26
CA LEU A 355 4.38 -22.89 12.24
C LEU A 355 5.81 -23.43 12.18
N ARG A 356 6.66 -22.80 11.38
CA ARG A 356 8.09 -23.12 11.34
C ARG A 356 8.84 -22.28 12.39
N LEU A 357 9.85 -22.88 12.99
CA LEU A 357 10.81 -22.18 13.85
C LEU A 357 11.78 -21.36 13.00
N GLY A 358 12.30 -20.26 13.54
CA GLY A 358 13.26 -19.39 12.87
C GLY A 358 12.61 -18.25 12.05
N PHE A 359 11.30 -18.08 12.16
CA PHE A 359 10.55 -16.94 11.60
C PHE A 359 9.98 -16.03 12.69
N ASP A 360 10.71 -15.88 13.80
CA ASP A 360 10.24 -15.16 14.98
C ASP A 360 9.84 -13.71 14.64
N GLY A 361 8.65 -13.31 15.08
CA GLY A 361 8.01 -12.03 14.78
C GLY A 361 7.30 -11.97 13.43
N SER A 362 7.44 -12.99 12.57
CA SER A 362 6.71 -13.16 11.30
C SER A 362 6.33 -14.61 11.03
N GLN A 363 6.22 -15.41 12.09
CA GLN A 363 5.86 -16.83 12.03
C GLN A 363 4.44 -17.04 11.48
N ASP A 364 3.54 -16.13 11.76
CA ASP A 364 2.18 -16.05 11.22
C ASP A 364 2.17 -15.76 9.72
N TYR A 365 3.05 -14.87 9.27
CA TYR A 365 3.19 -14.54 7.86
C TYR A 365 3.78 -15.71 7.06
N ASP A 366 4.80 -16.38 7.58
CA ASP A 366 5.34 -17.62 7.01
C ASP A 366 4.25 -18.71 6.89
N LEU A 367 3.50 -18.93 7.98
CA LEU A 367 2.38 -19.87 7.97
C LEU A 367 1.36 -19.52 6.89
N LEU A 368 0.94 -18.26 6.83
CA LEU A 368 -0.05 -17.77 5.88
C LEU A 368 0.40 -17.98 4.44
N LEU A 369 1.64 -17.62 4.09
CA LEU A 369 2.18 -17.79 2.74
C LEU A 369 2.24 -19.26 2.31
N ARG A 370 2.63 -20.19 3.22
CA ARG A 370 2.62 -21.64 2.96
C ARG A 370 1.20 -22.22 2.89
N TYR A 371 0.32 -21.70 3.74
CA TYR A 371 -1.05 -22.19 3.80
C TYR A 371 -1.84 -21.84 2.54
N LEU A 372 -1.69 -20.63 2.03
CA LEU A 372 -2.43 -20.14 0.86
C LEU A 372 -1.91 -20.71 -0.48
N GLU A 373 -0.73 -21.32 -0.50
CA GLU A 373 -0.14 -21.88 -1.71
C GLU A 373 -1.04 -22.97 -2.33
N GLY A 374 -1.41 -22.80 -3.60
CA GLY A 374 -2.28 -23.72 -4.33
C GLY A 374 -3.75 -23.71 -3.90
N ILE A 375 -4.20 -22.80 -3.03
CA ILE A 375 -5.62 -22.55 -2.80
C ILE A 375 -6.14 -21.61 -3.87
N PRO A 376 -7.19 -21.98 -4.62
CA PRO A 376 -7.85 -21.07 -5.55
C PRO A 376 -8.33 -19.80 -4.83
N GLU A 377 -8.12 -18.63 -5.43
CA GLU A 377 -8.53 -17.35 -4.83
C GLU A 377 -10.05 -17.29 -4.55
N SER A 378 -10.85 -18.05 -5.32
CA SER A 378 -12.29 -18.23 -5.10
C SER A 378 -12.66 -18.99 -3.81
N GLN A 379 -11.69 -19.57 -3.11
CA GLN A 379 -11.87 -20.27 -1.83
C GLN A 379 -11.25 -19.50 -0.65
N ILE A 380 -10.75 -18.27 -0.89
CA ILE A 380 -10.18 -17.36 0.09
C ILE A 380 -11.18 -16.23 0.32
N LEU A 381 -11.84 -16.22 1.46
CA LEU A 381 -12.89 -15.26 1.78
C LEU A 381 -12.38 -14.12 2.66
N HIS A 382 -12.67 -12.91 2.27
CA HIS A 382 -12.62 -11.75 3.16
C HIS A 382 -14.02 -11.53 3.74
N LEU A 383 -14.15 -11.60 5.05
CA LEU A 383 -15.37 -11.25 5.78
C LEU A 383 -15.21 -9.83 6.35
N PRO A 384 -15.87 -8.82 5.79
CA PRO A 384 -15.73 -7.42 6.22
C PRO A 384 -16.48 -7.14 7.53
N TYR A 385 -16.05 -7.79 8.58
CA TYR A 385 -16.56 -7.69 9.93
C TYR A 385 -15.40 -7.49 10.91
N LEU A 386 -15.54 -6.56 11.87
CA LEU A 386 -14.54 -6.29 12.90
C LEU A 386 -14.54 -7.41 13.95
N ALA A 387 -14.10 -8.62 13.55
CA ALA A 387 -14.15 -9.80 14.40
C ALA A 387 -13.06 -9.84 15.48
N TYR A 388 -12.02 -9.06 15.30
CA TYR A 388 -10.84 -9.03 16.15
C TYR A 388 -10.60 -7.64 16.72
N TRP A 389 -10.37 -7.53 18.03
CA TRP A 389 -9.98 -6.30 18.70
C TRP A 389 -8.50 -6.35 19.02
N TRP A 390 -7.73 -5.65 18.20
CA TRP A 390 -6.29 -5.55 18.34
C TRP A 390 -5.92 -4.50 19.38
N ARG A 391 -5.36 -4.94 20.51
CA ARG A 391 -4.91 -4.08 21.61
C ARG A 391 -3.55 -3.48 21.27
N ARG A 392 -3.48 -2.17 21.11
CA ARG A 392 -2.22 -1.46 20.89
C ARG A 392 -1.82 -0.65 22.11
N THR A 393 -0.70 -1.02 22.69
CA THR A 393 -0.03 -0.29 23.78
C THR A 393 1.30 0.26 23.29
N ALA A 394 1.88 1.23 24.01
CA ALA A 394 3.21 1.78 23.69
C ALA A 394 4.37 0.76 23.85
N ALA A 395 4.08 -0.43 24.37
CA ALA A 395 5.05 -1.47 24.70
C ALA A 395 4.78 -2.79 23.93
N THR A 396 4.12 -2.75 22.79
CA THR A 396 3.83 -3.97 22.00
C THR A 396 5.12 -4.68 21.57
N TYR A 397 5.11 -6.01 21.64
CA TYR A 397 6.25 -6.89 21.31
C TYR A 397 6.83 -6.60 19.91
N SER A 398 5.99 -6.30 18.94
CA SER A 398 6.37 -5.99 17.57
C SER A 398 7.31 -4.79 17.40
N GLN A 399 7.30 -3.83 18.33
CA GLN A 399 8.21 -2.68 18.26
C GLN A 399 9.65 -3.01 18.70
N LYS A 400 9.82 -3.99 19.62
CA LYS A 400 11.15 -4.40 20.11
C LYS A 400 11.92 -5.28 19.13
N PHE A 401 11.23 -5.97 18.24
CA PHE A 401 11.81 -7.00 17.36
C PHE A 401 11.61 -6.71 15.87
N ILE A 402 11.38 -5.45 15.51
CA ILE A 402 10.99 -5.04 14.16
C ILE A 402 12.01 -5.48 13.10
N GLU A 403 13.30 -5.45 13.39
CA GLU A 403 14.35 -5.87 12.45
C GLU A 403 14.32 -7.37 12.21
N THR A 404 14.27 -8.16 13.29
CA THR A 404 14.19 -9.63 13.21
C THR A 404 12.92 -10.06 12.48
N ALA A 405 11.78 -9.45 12.84
CA ALA A 405 10.49 -9.71 12.19
C ALA A 405 10.52 -9.36 10.70
N THR A 406 11.13 -8.23 10.35
CA THR A 406 11.25 -7.78 8.95
C THR A 406 12.14 -8.72 8.13
N ALA A 407 13.26 -9.17 8.68
CA ALA A 407 14.14 -10.14 8.04
C ALA A 407 13.44 -11.49 7.85
N ALA A 408 12.73 -11.98 8.86
CA ALA A 408 11.94 -13.21 8.80
C ALA A 408 10.82 -13.11 7.74
N ALA A 409 10.11 -11.98 7.66
CA ALA A 409 9.10 -11.73 6.64
C ALA A 409 9.68 -11.83 5.22
N ARG A 410 10.82 -11.17 4.97
CA ARG A 410 11.50 -11.25 3.66
C ARG A 410 11.95 -12.66 3.33
N ALA A 411 12.48 -13.41 4.31
CA ALA A 411 12.83 -14.80 4.13
C ALA A 411 11.61 -15.66 3.77
N ALA A 412 10.46 -15.46 4.43
CA ALA A 412 9.22 -16.17 4.13
C ALA A 412 8.69 -15.87 2.71
N ILE A 413 8.74 -14.61 2.29
CA ILE A 413 8.36 -14.20 0.92
C ILE A 413 9.29 -14.86 -0.11
N LYS A 414 10.60 -14.77 0.10
CA LYS A 414 11.60 -15.38 -0.79
C LYS A 414 11.38 -16.89 -0.92
N ASP A 415 11.16 -17.57 0.21
CA ASP A 415 10.89 -19.00 0.26
C ASP A 415 9.62 -19.39 -0.50
N ARG A 416 8.54 -18.58 -0.42
CA ARG A 416 7.32 -18.79 -1.21
C ARG A 416 7.63 -18.83 -2.73
N PHE A 417 8.38 -17.85 -3.23
CA PHE A 417 8.73 -17.81 -4.66
C PHE A 417 9.66 -18.94 -5.06
N ALA A 418 10.62 -19.28 -4.19
CA ALA A 418 11.53 -20.41 -4.43
C ALA A 418 10.77 -21.75 -4.53
N ARG A 419 9.75 -21.99 -3.70
CA ARG A 419 8.88 -23.18 -3.81
C ARG A 419 8.12 -23.22 -5.13
N GLY A 420 7.73 -22.05 -5.67
CA GLY A 420 7.13 -21.93 -7.01
C GLY A 420 8.13 -21.98 -8.16
N GLY A 421 9.42 -22.20 -7.89
CA GLY A 421 10.46 -22.24 -8.92
C GLY A 421 10.90 -20.87 -9.47
N THR A 422 10.50 -19.78 -8.82
CA THR A 422 10.81 -18.41 -9.26
C THR A 422 11.92 -17.81 -8.40
N ALA A 423 13.00 -17.34 -9.02
CA ALA A 423 14.08 -16.64 -8.34
C ALA A 423 13.73 -15.17 -8.12
N VAL A 424 13.77 -14.75 -6.85
CA VAL A 424 13.53 -13.35 -6.47
C VAL A 424 14.50 -12.87 -5.40
N THR A 425 14.74 -11.56 -5.36
CA THR A 425 15.22 -10.88 -4.16
C THR A 425 14.04 -10.16 -3.49
N VAL A 426 14.15 -9.92 -2.19
CA VAL A 426 13.12 -9.22 -1.43
C VAL A 426 13.78 -8.09 -0.66
N GLU A 427 13.54 -6.89 -1.13
CA GLU A 427 14.16 -5.66 -0.64
C GLU A 427 13.18 -4.85 0.22
N PRO A 428 13.66 -3.86 0.98
CA PRO A 428 12.80 -2.85 1.54
C PRO A 428 11.98 -2.15 0.43
N ALA A 429 10.69 -1.94 0.68
CA ALA A 429 9.86 -1.08 -0.15
C ALA A 429 10.10 0.40 0.22
N LEU A 430 9.08 1.25 0.09
CA LEU A 430 9.19 2.67 0.46
C LEU A 430 9.36 2.92 1.97
N THR A 431 9.20 1.91 2.80
CA THR A 431 9.60 1.91 4.22
C THR A 431 10.20 0.54 4.57
N ASN A 432 11.08 0.49 5.57
CA ASN A 432 11.78 -0.76 5.92
C ASN A 432 10.85 -1.92 6.33
N THR A 433 9.70 -1.60 6.91
CA THR A 433 8.70 -2.62 7.34
C THR A 433 7.81 -3.14 6.21
N LEU A 434 7.96 -2.60 5.02
CA LEU A 434 7.28 -3.05 3.80
C LEU A 434 8.29 -3.75 2.89
N HIS A 435 7.79 -4.60 2.00
CA HIS A 435 8.63 -5.46 1.19
C HIS A 435 8.39 -5.23 -0.30
N ARG A 436 9.47 -5.28 -1.08
CA ARG A 436 9.43 -5.25 -2.54
C ARG A 436 10.08 -6.50 -3.09
N VAL A 437 9.33 -7.24 -3.87
CA VAL A 437 9.84 -8.41 -4.61
C VAL A 437 10.46 -7.92 -5.92
N GLU A 438 11.69 -8.33 -6.19
CA GLU A 438 12.38 -8.08 -7.46
C GLU A 438 12.65 -9.42 -8.13
N PHE A 439 12.09 -9.58 -9.32
CA PHE A 439 12.28 -10.79 -10.13
C PHE A 439 13.63 -10.74 -10.81
N ALA A 440 14.36 -11.86 -10.77
CA ALA A 440 15.65 -11.97 -11.42
C ALA A 440 15.49 -11.92 -12.95
N VAL A 441 16.33 -11.12 -13.59
CA VAL A 441 16.51 -11.07 -15.04
C VAL A 441 17.98 -11.35 -15.29
N ASP A 442 18.28 -12.51 -15.89
CA ASP A 442 19.66 -13.01 -16.01
C ASP A 442 20.47 -12.22 -17.02
N ASN A 443 19.85 -11.76 -18.10
CA ASN A 443 20.50 -10.98 -19.16
C ASN A 443 19.62 -9.82 -19.66
N GLU A 444 20.25 -8.79 -20.16
CA GLU A 444 19.51 -7.66 -20.79
C GLU A 444 18.67 -8.09 -22.02
N THR A 445 19.08 -9.17 -22.69
CA THR A 445 18.35 -9.74 -23.84
C THR A 445 17.06 -10.44 -23.46
N ASP A 446 16.84 -10.72 -22.17
CA ASP A 446 15.64 -11.42 -21.67
C ASP A 446 14.45 -10.45 -21.45
N TRP A 447 14.69 -9.15 -21.58
CA TRP A 447 13.62 -8.17 -21.56
C TRP A 447 12.75 -8.25 -22.83
N PRO A 448 11.43 -8.47 -22.72
CA PRO A 448 10.53 -8.57 -23.86
C PRO A 448 10.49 -7.27 -24.66
N LYS A 449 10.20 -7.35 -25.94
CA LYS A 449 10.03 -6.15 -26.77
C LYS A 449 8.72 -5.46 -26.44
N ILE A 450 8.78 -4.16 -26.11
CA ILE A 450 7.62 -3.32 -25.81
C ILE A 450 7.32 -2.39 -26.99
N SER A 451 6.08 -2.40 -27.46
CA SER A 451 5.59 -1.37 -28.39
C SER A 451 4.94 -0.23 -27.60
N ILE A 452 5.59 0.92 -27.61
CA ILE A 452 5.09 2.15 -26.97
C ILE A 452 4.22 2.89 -27.96
N ILE A 453 2.93 3.05 -27.63
CA ILE A 453 1.90 3.64 -28.51
C ILE A 453 1.54 5.01 -27.94
N ILE A 454 1.81 6.07 -28.73
CA ILE A 454 1.61 7.47 -28.33
C ILE A 454 0.62 8.14 -29.28
N PRO A 455 -0.65 8.34 -28.88
CA PRO A 455 -1.56 9.20 -29.64
C PRO A 455 -1.09 10.65 -29.60
N ASN A 456 -1.01 11.31 -30.77
CA ASN A 456 -0.60 12.72 -30.86
C ASN A 456 -1.37 13.49 -31.93
N ARG A 457 -1.42 14.80 -31.75
CA ARG A 457 -1.73 15.79 -32.80
C ARG A 457 -1.10 17.10 -32.43
N ASP A 458 -0.22 17.61 -33.32
CA ASP A 458 0.52 18.86 -33.09
C ASP A 458 1.22 18.86 -31.69
N LYS A 459 1.23 19.99 -30.94
CA LYS A 459 1.79 20.07 -29.56
C LYS A 459 3.27 19.68 -29.48
N PHE A 460 4.10 20.39 -30.24
CA PHE A 460 5.54 20.13 -30.34
C PHE A 460 6.23 19.95 -28.99
N ASP A 461 5.97 20.86 -28.03
CA ASP A 461 6.65 20.82 -26.73
C ASP A 461 6.35 19.52 -25.95
N LEU A 462 5.11 19.02 -26.04
CA LEU A 462 4.72 17.78 -25.35
C LEU A 462 5.36 16.56 -26.01
N ILE A 463 5.18 16.43 -27.33
CA ILE A 463 5.71 15.26 -28.05
C ILE A 463 7.25 15.21 -28.04
N SER A 464 7.92 16.35 -28.15
CA SER A 464 9.38 16.41 -28.07
C SER A 464 9.89 16.03 -26.67
N THR A 465 9.20 16.45 -25.62
CA THR A 465 9.55 16.11 -24.23
C THR A 465 9.43 14.61 -23.99
N ILE A 466 8.29 14.00 -24.34
CA ILE A 466 8.13 12.56 -24.07
C ILE A 466 9.05 11.70 -24.94
N LEU A 467 9.28 12.05 -26.21
CA LEU A 467 10.24 11.33 -27.04
C LEU A 467 11.66 11.44 -26.49
N GLY A 468 12.09 12.65 -26.07
CA GLY A 468 13.37 12.83 -25.37
C GLY A 468 13.47 11.96 -24.11
N ASN A 469 12.47 11.96 -23.27
CA ASN A 469 12.43 11.14 -22.05
C ASN A 469 12.55 9.64 -22.35
N LEU A 470 11.88 9.15 -23.40
CA LEU A 470 11.96 7.72 -23.78
C LEU A 470 13.36 7.30 -24.20
N TYR A 471 14.04 8.10 -25.04
CA TYR A 471 15.32 7.71 -25.59
C TYR A 471 16.53 8.12 -24.76
N GLU A 472 16.40 9.10 -23.86
CA GLU A 472 17.52 9.65 -23.10
C GLU A 472 17.45 9.31 -21.60
N ARG A 473 16.25 9.07 -21.07
CA ARG A 473 16.02 8.89 -19.63
C ARG A 473 15.40 7.54 -19.25
N THR A 474 14.94 6.73 -20.21
CA THR A 474 14.32 5.44 -19.91
C THR A 474 15.36 4.31 -20.01
N ASP A 475 15.62 3.67 -18.89
CA ASP A 475 16.49 2.49 -18.82
C ASP A 475 15.68 1.23 -19.14
N TYR A 476 15.46 0.98 -20.44
CA TYR A 476 14.85 -0.24 -20.96
C TYR A 476 15.47 -0.62 -22.30
N PRO A 477 16.01 -1.85 -22.47
CA PRO A 477 16.86 -2.15 -23.62
C PRO A 477 16.09 -2.43 -24.92
N ASN A 478 14.81 -2.82 -24.86
CA ASN A 478 14.12 -3.41 -26.01
C ASN A 478 12.71 -2.83 -26.23
N PHE A 479 12.62 -1.70 -26.91
CA PHE A 479 11.33 -1.10 -27.24
C PHE A 479 11.30 -0.51 -28.66
N GLU A 480 10.10 -0.33 -29.20
CA GLU A 480 9.79 0.50 -30.35
C GLU A 480 8.78 1.59 -29.97
N VAL A 481 8.76 2.68 -30.71
CA VAL A 481 7.83 3.79 -30.49
C VAL A 481 6.96 3.99 -31.72
N LEU A 482 5.65 3.95 -31.53
CA LEU A 482 4.65 4.19 -32.55
C LEU A 482 3.86 5.45 -32.17
N VAL A 483 4.13 6.56 -32.83
CA VAL A 483 3.30 7.76 -32.71
C VAL A 483 2.11 7.63 -33.66
N ILE A 484 0.90 7.61 -33.08
CA ILE A 484 -0.35 7.55 -33.83
C ILE A 484 -0.88 8.99 -33.99
N ASP A 485 -0.48 9.60 -35.06
CA ASP A 485 -0.73 11.01 -35.29
C ASP A 485 -2.07 11.25 -36.03
N ASN A 486 -2.91 12.10 -35.46
CA ASN A 486 -4.24 12.43 -35.96
C ASN A 486 -4.23 13.64 -36.90
N GLY A 487 -3.24 13.73 -37.79
CA GLY A 487 -3.11 14.76 -38.83
C GLY A 487 -2.47 16.05 -38.29
N SER A 488 -1.28 15.96 -37.72
CA SER A 488 -0.47 17.15 -37.38
C SER A 488 -0.11 17.96 -38.59
N THR A 489 -0.15 19.28 -38.44
CA THR A 489 0.19 20.27 -39.47
C THR A 489 1.34 21.19 -39.06
N ASP A 490 1.77 21.15 -37.81
CA ASP A 490 2.93 21.89 -37.32
C ASP A 490 4.21 21.36 -37.95
N PRO A 491 4.94 22.18 -38.77
CA PRO A 491 6.18 21.75 -39.39
C PRO A 491 7.24 21.24 -38.42
N LYS A 492 7.31 21.79 -37.18
CA LYS A 492 8.26 21.35 -36.18
C LYS A 492 7.98 19.90 -35.75
N VAL A 493 6.71 19.52 -35.62
CA VAL A 493 6.30 18.16 -35.29
C VAL A 493 6.67 17.18 -36.38
N LEU A 494 6.41 17.56 -37.66
CA LEU A 494 6.74 16.73 -38.82
C LEU A 494 8.25 16.57 -39.02
N GLU A 495 9.02 17.65 -38.80
CA GLU A 495 10.49 17.59 -38.79
C GLU A 495 11.04 16.71 -37.68
N LEU A 496 10.46 16.81 -36.47
CA LEU A 496 10.82 15.94 -35.33
C LEU A 496 10.60 14.47 -35.69
N TYR A 497 9.45 14.11 -36.27
CA TYR A 497 9.19 12.73 -36.68
C TYR A 497 10.18 12.22 -37.71
N ALA A 498 10.45 13.03 -38.76
CA ALA A 498 11.40 12.67 -39.79
C ALA A 498 12.83 12.49 -39.26
N ASP A 499 13.23 13.30 -38.26
CA ASP A 499 14.52 13.12 -37.59
C ASP A 499 14.58 11.83 -36.79
N TYR A 500 13.54 11.53 -36.00
CA TYR A 500 13.49 10.30 -35.19
C TYR A 500 13.39 9.04 -36.04
N GLU A 501 12.63 9.06 -37.16
CA GLU A 501 12.60 7.94 -38.10
C GLU A 501 13.97 7.66 -38.73
N ARG A 502 14.76 8.68 -38.95
CA ARG A 502 16.11 8.57 -39.50
C ARG A 502 17.15 8.14 -38.45
N THR A 503 17.02 8.58 -37.19
CA THR A 503 18.08 8.49 -36.19
C THR A 503 17.81 7.42 -35.11
N ARG A 504 16.54 7.00 -34.93
CA ARG A 504 16.12 6.08 -33.86
C ARG A 504 15.51 4.80 -34.44
N PRO A 505 16.24 3.68 -34.44
CA PRO A 505 15.70 2.39 -34.87
C PRO A 505 14.43 2.03 -34.11
N GLY A 506 13.38 1.60 -34.80
CA GLY A 506 12.10 1.23 -34.19
C GLY A 506 11.13 2.38 -33.94
N PHE A 507 11.50 3.63 -34.25
CA PHE A 507 10.55 4.75 -34.25
C PHE A 507 9.75 4.82 -35.57
N ARG A 508 8.44 5.02 -35.47
CA ARG A 508 7.55 5.24 -36.62
C ARG A 508 6.43 6.22 -36.26
N ALA A 509 6.14 7.18 -37.14
CA ALA A 509 4.98 8.06 -37.06
C ALA A 509 3.92 7.67 -38.08
N LEU A 510 2.75 7.25 -37.63
CA LEU A 510 1.63 6.85 -38.49
C LEU A 510 0.61 7.98 -38.57
N ILE A 511 0.84 8.90 -39.52
CA ILE A 511 0.04 10.12 -39.68
C ILE A 511 -1.21 9.81 -40.52
N LYS A 512 -2.39 10.17 -39.97
CA LYS A 512 -3.67 10.08 -40.67
C LYS A 512 -4.66 11.09 -40.12
N GLU A 513 -5.09 12.00 -40.95
CA GLU A 513 -6.13 12.96 -40.61
C GLU A 513 -7.50 12.25 -40.52
N GLU A 514 -8.11 12.26 -39.35
CA GLU A 514 -9.44 11.71 -39.14
C GLU A 514 -10.09 12.36 -37.90
N LYS A 515 -11.40 12.15 -37.72
CA LYS A 515 -12.07 12.59 -36.49
C LYS A 515 -11.45 11.86 -35.30
N PHE A 516 -10.99 12.62 -34.32
CA PHE A 516 -10.31 12.07 -33.15
C PHE A 516 -11.15 11.02 -32.41
N ASN A 517 -10.55 9.88 -32.22
CA ASN A 517 -11.08 8.76 -31.42
C ASN A 517 -9.88 8.05 -30.77
N PHE A 518 -9.75 8.17 -29.45
CA PHE A 518 -8.62 7.60 -28.72
C PHE A 518 -8.54 6.08 -28.87
N SER A 519 -9.68 5.39 -28.68
CA SER A 519 -9.75 3.92 -28.83
C SER A 519 -9.27 3.47 -30.21
N ARG A 520 -9.66 4.18 -31.28
CA ARG A 520 -9.20 3.91 -32.65
C ARG A 520 -7.70 4.15 -32.80
N SER A 521 -7.17 5.21 -32.21
CA SER A 521 -5.73 5.47 -32.23
C SER A 521 -4.96 4.33 -31.58
N ILE A 522 -5.43 3.83 -30.43
CA ILE A 522 -4.81 2.69 -29.75
C ILE A 522 -4.92 1.42 -30.58
N ASN A 523 -6.10 1.10 -31.14
CA ASN A 523 -6.28 -0.07 -32.00
C ASN A 523 -5.33 -0.04 -33.21
N ARG A 524 -5.17 1.13 -33.83
CA ARG A 524 -4.25 1.33 -34.94
C ARG A 524 -2.79 1.13 -34.51
N GLY A 525 -2.43 1.62 -33.33
CA GLY A 525 -1.11 1.40 -32.74
C GLY A 525 -0.86 -0.07 -32.50
N MET A 526 -1.74 -0.76 -31.81
CA MET A 526 -1.63 -2.19 -31.52
C MET A 526 -1.56 -3.06 -32.79
N PHE A 527 -2.34 -2.71 -33.83
CA PHE A 527 -2.31 -3.43 -35.11
C PHE A 527 -0.96 -3.32 -35.83
N ASN A 528 -0.29 -2.16 -35.72
CA ASN A 528 1.00 -1.90 -36.38
C ASN A 528 2.22 -2.25 -35.49
N ALA A 529 1.99 -2.66 -34.25
CA ALA A 529 3.01 -2.97 -33.29
C ALA A 529 3.67 -4.35 -33.57
N SER A 530 4.95 -4.47 -33.22
CA SER A 530 5.72 -5.70 -33.34
C SER A 530 6.27 -6.23 -32.00
N GLY A 531 5.98 -5.53 -30.91
CA GLY A 531 6.39 -5.95 -29.56
C GLY A 531 5.55 -7.08 -28.98
N GLU A 532 6.08 -7.73 -28.00
CA GLU A 532 5.38 -8.78 -27.25
C GLU A 532 4.27 -8.21 -26.36
N HIS A 533 4.50 -7.00 -25.83
CA HIS A 533 3.56 -6.27 -24.98
C HIS A 533 3.38 -4.85 -25.47
N PHE A 534 2.30 -4.21 -25.04
CA PHE A 534 1.90 -2.89 -25.51
C PHE A 534 1.87 -1.90 -24.35
N LEU A 535 2.56 -0.78 -24.49
CA LEU A 535 2.50 0.32 -23.54
C LEU A 535 1.75 1.49 -24.17
N LEU A 536 0.61 1.83 -23.59
CA LEU A 536 -0.07 3.09 -23.92
C LEU A 536 0.59 4.19 -23.13
N LEU A 537 0.90 5.29 -23.81
CA LEU A 537 1.58 6.43 -23.20
C LEU A 537 1.02 7.74 -23.78
N ASN A 538 0.47 8.60 -22.94
CA ASN A 538 0.04 9.92 -23.39
C ASN A 538 1.23 10.82 -23.74
N ASN A 539 1.03 11.77 -24.64
CA ASN A 539 2.07 12.71 -25.05
C ASN A 539 2.41 13.79 -24.01
N ASP A 540 1.58 13.94 -22.96
CA ASP A 540 1.73 14.89 -21.86
C ASP A 540 2.23 14.24 -20.56
N VAL A 541 2.94 13.12 -20.69
CA VAL A 541 3.62 12.42 -19.59
C VAL A 541 5.10 12.82 -19.54
N GLU A 542 5.67 12.91 -18.36
CA GLU A 542 7.09 13.16 -18.12
C GLU A 542 7.68 12.10 -17.19
N VAL A 543 8.84 11.54 -17.58
CA VAL A 543 9.54 10.49 -16.84
C VAL A 543 10.29 11.09 -15.65
N ILE A 544 10.06 10.54 -14.45
CA ILE A 544 10.79 10.90 -13.23
C ILE A 544 12.01 9.98 -13.05
N GLU A 545 11.78 8.67 -13.00
CA GLU A 545 12.81 7.66 -12.73
C GLU A 545 13.10 6.81 -13.96
N SER A 546 14.37 6.49 -14.20
CA SER A 546 14.78 5.79 -15.42
C SER A 546 14.26 4.34 -15.52
N ASN A 547 14.12 3.64 -14.40
CA ASN A 547 13.74 2.23 -14.33
C ASN A 547 12.22 1.95 -14.36
N TRP A 548 11.40 2.98 -14.56
CA TRP A 548 9.94 2.87 -14.50
C TRP A 548 9.35 1.78 -15.42
N LEU A 549 9.88 1.62 -16.63
CA LEU A 549 9.38 0.62 -17.57
C LEU A 549 9.80 -0.79 -17.19
N LYS A 550 11.03 -0.97 -16.67
CA LYS A 550 11.49 -2.25 -16.11
C LYS A 550 10.58 -2.67 -14.95
N GLU A 551 10.22 -1.75 -14.08
CA GLU A 551 9.27 -2.00 -12.99
C GLU A 551 7.91 -2.47 -13.51
N MET A 552 7.33 -1.78 -14.50
CA MET A 552 6.03 -2.17 -15.05
C MET A 552 6.08 -3.56 -15.68
N VAL A 553 7.12 -3.86 -16.46
CA VAL A 553 7.30 -5.17 -17.11
C VAL A 553 7.54 -6.27 -16.07
N SER A 554 8.32 -5.99 -15.01
CA SER A 554 8.54 -6.90 -13.89
C SER A 554 7.22 -7.33 -13.22
N CYS A 555 6.23 -6.47 -13.15
CA CYS A 555 4.91 -6.80 -12.61
C CYS A 555 4.17 -7.89 -13.42
N LEU A 556 4.51 -8.12 -14.68
CA LEU A 556 3.92 -9.19 -15.50
C LEU A 556 4.32 -10.60 -15.01
N ASN A 557 5.34 -10.72 -14.16
CA ASN A 557 5.73 -11.99 -13.54
C ASN A 557 4.80 -12.44 -12.40
N PHE A 558 3.89 -11.60 -11.94
CA PHE A 558 2.84 -12.06 -11.04
C PHE A 558 1.76 -12.82 -11.83
N ASP A 559 1.27 -13.90 -11.25
CA ASP A 559 0.28 -14.79 -11.88
C ASP A 559 -0.92 -14.02 -12.44
N ASP A 560 -1.33 -14.40 -13.66
CA ASP A 560 -2.50 -13.88 -14.40
C ASP A 560 -2.45 -12.36 -14.70
N THR A 561 -1.30 -11.72 -14.58
CA THR A 561 -1.19 -10.28 -14.83
C THR A 561 -1.39 -9.94 -16.30
N GLY A 562 -2.45 -9.22 -16.59
CA GLY A 562 -2.76 -8.74 -17.94
C GLY A 562 -2.46 -7.27 -18.17
N ILE A 563 -2.59 -6.44 -17.14
CA ILE A 563 -2.44 -4.99 -17.23
C ILE A 563 -1.65 -4.45 -16.04
N VAL A 564 -0.79 -3.47 -16.31
CA VAL A 564 -0.03 -2.76 -15.26
C VAL A 564 -0.17 -1.26 -15.44
N GLY A 565 -0.54 -0.54 -14.37
CA GLY A 565 -0.60 0.92 -14.31
C GLY A 565 0.48 1.50 -13.41
N ALA A 566 0.98 2.66 -13.79
CA ALA A 566 1.97 3.42 -13.03
C ALA A 566 1.32 4.39 -12.04
N LYS A 567 2.07 4.84 -11.06
CA LYS A 567 1.72 5.99 -10.23
C LYS A 567 1.89 7.27 -11.02
N LEU A 568 0.86 8.12 -11.04
CA LEU A 568 0.95 9.42 -11.70
C LEU A 568 0.79 10.55 -10.70
N LEU A 569 1.58 11.59 -10.91
CA LEU A 569 1.55 12.83 -10.14
C LEU A 569 1.11 14.00 -11.03
N TYR A 570 0.45 14.98 -10.43
CA TYR A 570 0.33 16.30 -11.00
C TYR A 570 1.67 17.04 -10.89
N GLY A 571 1.83 18.12 -11.67
CA GLY A 571 3.04 18.94 -11.64
C GLY A 571 3.32 19.66 -10.30
N ASP A 572 2.43 19.55 -9.31
CA ASP A 572 2.58 20.05 -7.94
C ASP A 572 2.92 18.93 -6.92
N ASP A 573 3.35 17.76 -7.39
CA ASP A 573 3.69 16.57 -6.60
C ASP A 573 2.50 15.95 -5.84
N THR A 574 1.28 16.26 -6.21
CA THR A 574 0.11 15.58 -5.64
C THR A 574 -0.29 14.37 -6.48
N LEU A 575 -0.91 13.37 -5.83
CA LEU A 575 -1.40 12.17 -6.48
C LEU A 575 -2.48 12.49 -7.51
N GLN A 576 -2.25 12.06 -8.75
CA GLN A 576 -3.26 12.04 -9.80
C GLN A 576 -3.83 10.64 -9.98
N HIS A 577 -2.97 9.62 -9.96
CA HIS A 577 -3.39 8.24 -10.16
C HIS A 577 -2.71 7.29 -9.18
N ALA A 578 -3.54 6.62 -8.38
CA ALA A 578 -3.16 5.55 -7.47
C ALA A 578 -4.11 4.34 -7.63
N GLY A 579 -4.47 4.05 -8.88
CA GLY A 579 -5.51 3.10 -9.24
C GLY A 579 -6.89 3.75 -9.41
N VAL A 580 -7.80 3.04 -10.02
CA VAL A 580 -9.20 3.42 -10.23
C VAL A 580 -10.10 2.44 -9.52
N ILE A 581 -11.01 2.95 -8.71
CA ILE A 581 -12.04 2.17 -8.03
C ILE A 581 -13.31 2.18 -8.88
N THR A 582 -13.78 1.02 -9.27
CA THR A 582 -15.05 0.84 -9.98
C THR A 582 -16.22 0.97 -9.00
N GLY A 583 -17.27 1.66 -9.42
CA GLY A 583 -18.43 1.97 -8.57
C GLY A 583 -18.30 3.27 -7.78
N LEU A 584 -17.14 3.94 -7.80
CA LEU A 584 -16.96 5.24 -7.17
C LEU A 584 -17.83 6.29 -7.87
N GLY A 585 -18.72 6.95 -7.12
CA GLY A 585 -19.71 7.87 -7.68
C GLY A 585 -20.72 7.21 -8.64
N GLY A 586 -20.90 5.89 -8.56
CA GLY A 586 -21.75 5.10 -9.47
C GLY A 586 -21.15 4.88 -10.86
N LEU A 587 -19.86 5.15 -11.04
CA LEU A 587 -19.10 4.99 -12.29
C LEU A 587 -17.75 4.32 -12.00
N ALA A 588 -16.69 5.08 -12.09
CA ALA A 588 -15.32 4.73 -11.72
C ALA A 588 -14.56 6.03 -11.45
N GLY A 589 -13.61 5.98 -10.53
CA GLY A 589 -12.87 7.19 -10.16
C GLY A 589 -11.49 6.88 -9.60
N HIS A 590 -10.58 7.82 -9.79
CA HIS A 590 -9.23 7.75 -9.23
C HIS A 590 -9.26 7.75 -7.69
N TRP A 591 -8.44 6.89 -7.12
CA TRP A 591 -8.33 6.74 -5.69
C TRP A 591 -7.32 7.74 -5.11
N TYR A 592 -7.68 8.41 -4.02
CA TYR A 592 -6.85 9.38 -3.29
C TYR A 592 -6.30 10.55 -4.12
N LEU A 593 -7.09 11.08 -5.05
CA LEU A 593 -6.75 12.31 -5.80
C LEU A 593 -6.30 13.46 -4.88
N ASN A 594 -5.30 14.22 -5.34
CA ASN A 594 -4.76 15.42 -4.67
C ASN A 594 -4.20 15.18 -3.27
N LYS A 595 -3.85 13.94 -2.92
CA LYS A 595 -3.06 13.66 -1.73
C LYS A 595 -1.57 13.88 -2.03
N PRO A 596 -0.73 14.18 -1.03
CA PRO A 596 0.72 14.22 -1.22
C PRO A 596 1.26 12.94 -1.88
N SER A 597 2.31 13.05 -2.67
CA SER A 597 2.91 11.90 -3.38
C SER A 597 3.33 10.75 -2.46
N ASN A 598 3.72 11.07 -1.22
CA ASN A 598 4.10 10.09 -0.19
C ASN A 598 2.92 9.59 0.68
N PHE A 599 1.68 9.92 0.34
CA PHE A 599 0.53 9.44 1.10
C PHE A 599 0.38 7.92 0.99
N GLY A 600 0.54 7.22 2.12
CA GLY A 600 0.52 5.75 2.16
C GLY A 600 -0.86 5.11 1.97
N GLY A 601 -1.94 5.86 2.17
CA GLY A 601 -3.29 5.29 2.16
C GLY A 601 -3.58 4.35 3.34
N PRO A 602 -4.71 3.63 3.31
CA PRO A 602 -5.04 2.67 4.35
C PRO A 602 -4.03 1.51 4.35
N MET A 603 -3.50 1.18 5.53
CA MET A 603 -2.50 0.11 5.74
C MET A 603 -1.24 0.27 4.84
N LYS A 604 -0.87 1.51 4.50
CA LYS A 604 0.26 1.85 3.59
C LYS A 604 0.15 1.21 2.19
N ARG A 605 -1.05 0.88 1.73
CA ARG A 605 -1.27 0.22 0.42
C ARG A 605 -0.74 1.03 -0.76
N LEU A 606 -0.73 2.38 -0.68
CA LEU A 606 -0.20 3.22 -1.76
C LEU A 606 1.34 3.28 -1.81
N HIS A 607 2.01 2.59 -0.90
CA HIS A 607 3.46 2.33 -0.94
C HIS A 607 3.81 0.95 -1.51
N LEU A 608 2.82 0.18 -1.96
CA LEU A 608 2.98 -1.21 -2.38
C LEU A 608 2.28 -1.46 -3.72
N ARG A 609 2.79 -2.44 -4.47
CA ARG A 609 2.03 -3.02 -5.57
C ARG A 609 0.74 -3.61 -5.04
N ASN A 610 -0.36 -3.36 -5.72
CA ASN A 610 -1.62 -3.99 -5.38
C ASN A 610 -2.53 -4.18 -6.58
N SER A 611 -3.40 -5.18 -6.50
CA SER A 611 -4.37 -5.44 -7.55
C SER A 611 -5.50 -4.42 -7.49
N MET A 612 -5.85 -3.90 -8.65
CA MET A 612 -6.96 -2.97 -8.87
C MET A 612 -7.94 -3.56 -9.87
N THR A 613 -9.11 -2.98 -10.03
CA THR A 613 -10.03 -3.35 -11.12
C THR A 613 -9.73 -2.56 -12.38
N CYS A 614 -9.19 -1.35 -12.22
CA CYS A 614 -8.85 -0.50 -13.35
C CYS A 614 -7.63 0.38 -13.04
N VAL A 615 -6.93 0.77 -14.12
CA VAL A 615 -5.87 1.79 -14.13
C VAL A 615 -6.09 2.71 -15.33
N THR A 616 -5.46 3.91 -15.32
CA THR A 616 -5.64 4.89 -16.41
C THR A 616 -4.85 4.52 -17.65
N GLY A 617 -5.43 4.80 -18.82
CA GLY A 617 -4.78 4.67 -20.11
C GLY A 617 -3.66 5.69 -20.38
N ALA A 618 -3.45 6.66 -19.49
CA ALA A 618 -2.37 7.62 -19.65
C ALA A 618 -0.98 6.97 -19.63
N VAL A 619 -0.80 5.94 -18.75
CA VAL A 619 0.38 5.06 -18.72
C VAL A 619 -0.11 3.66 -18.35
N MET A 620 -0.27 2.79 -19.35
CA MET A 620 -0.83 1.46 -19.20
C MET A 620 -0.07 0.42 -20.01
N LEU A 621 0.55 -0.53 -19.34
CA LEU A 621 1.18 -1.69 -19.98
C LEU A 621 0.16 -2.83 -20.08
N ILE A 622 0.02 -3.42 -21.25
CA ILE A 622 -0.89 -4.53 -21.53
C ILE A 622 -0.06 -5.72 -22.01
N SER A 623 -0.19 -6.87 -21.38
CA SER A 623 0.47 -8.09 -21.85
C SER A 623 -0.10 -8.53 -23.19
N GLY A 624 0.75 -9.06 -24.08
CA GLY A 624 0.29 -9.53 -25.40
C GLY A 624 -0.74 -10.65 -25.30
N GLU A 625 -0.69 -11.46 -24.26
CA GLU A 625 -1.69 -12.49 -24.00
C GLU A 625 -3.06 -11.86 -23.68
N CYS A 626 -3.08 -10.89 -22.76
CA CYS A 626 -4.30 -10.16 -22.41
C CYS A 626 -4.86 -9.43 -23.64
N ALA A 627 -4.00 -8.76 -24.40
CA ALA A 627 -4.42 -8.03 -25.60
C ALA A 627 -5.10 -8.94 -26.64
N ARG A 628 -4.55 -10.14 -26.88
CA ARG A 628 -5.15 -11.12 -27.79
C ARG A 628 -6.49 -11.66 -27.27
N ALA A 629 -6.59 -11.89 -25.97
CA ALA A 629 -7.79 -12.45 -25.35
C ALA A 629 -8.95 -11.43 -25.30
N ILE A 630 -8.65 -10.18 -25.02
CA ILE A 630 -9.67 -9.12 -24.85
C ILE A 630 -10.05 -8.49 -26.20
N GLY A 631 -9.10 -8.48 -27.14
CA GLY A 631 -9.31 -7.90 -28.47
C GLY A 631 -9.22 -6.38 -28.49
N ALA A 632 -9.94 -5.78 -29.45
CA ALA A 632 -9.86 -4.34 -29.69
C ALA A 632 -10.52 -3.50 -28.59
N TRP A 633 -10.07 -2.26 -28.49
CA TRP A 633 -10.73 -1.20 -27.73
C TRP A 633 -12.05 -0.82 -28.40
N ASP A 634 -13.08 -0.54 -27.62
CA ASP A 634 -14.41 -0.20 -28.13
C ASP A 634 -14.45 1.24 -28.66
N GLU A 635 -14.36 1.38 -29.99
CA GLU A 635 -14.35 2.66 -30.71
C GLU A 635 -15.74 3.31 -30.79
N GLU A 636 -16.81 2.56 -30.56
CA GLU A 636 -18.18 3.03 -30.72
C GLU A 636 -18.75 3.60 -29.42
N ASN A 637 -18.60 2.87 -28.32
CA ASN A 637 -19.13 3.26 -27.02
C ASN A 637 -18.18 4.17 -26.24
N PHE A 638 -16.85 4.08 -26.47
CA PHE A 638 -15.84 4.80 -25.70
C PHE A 638 -14.80 5.44 -26.62
N THR A 639 -15.17 6.58 -27.18
CA THR A 639 -14.30 7.28 -28.13
C THR A 639 -13.13 7.99 -27.46
N VAL A 640 -13.33 8.49 -26.23
CA VAL A 640 -12.33 9.29 -25.50
C VAL A 640 -12.36 9.02 -23.97
N GLY A 641 -13.52 9.07 -23.33
CA GLY A 641 -13.64 8.87 -21.88
C GLY A 641 -13.98 7.43 -21.54
N TYR A 642 -13.51 6.96 -20.39
CA TYR A 642 -13.79 5.62 -19.85
C TYR A 642 -13.37 4.42 -20.72
N ASN A 643 -12.65 4.64 -21.79
CA ASN A 643 -12.14 3.59 -22.66
C ASN A 643 -11.14 2.66 -21.93
N ASP A 644 -10.29 3.24 -21.08
CA ASP A 644 -9.37 2.54 -20.19
C ASP A 644 -10.12 1.71 -19.15
N VAL A 645 -11.17 2.27 -18.56
CA VAL A 645 -12.02 1.57 -17.60
C VAL A 645 -12.75 0.39 -18.27
N ASP A 646 -13.33 0.60 -19.46
CA ASP A 646 -13.95 -0.50 -20.22
C ASP A 646 -12.96 -1.62 -20.50
N TYR A 647 -11.78 -1.29 -21.02
CA TYR A 647 -10.75 -2.28 -21.35
C TYR A 647 -10.29 -3.06 -20.13
N CYS A 648 -10.02 -2.36 -19.03
CA CYS A 648 -9.66 -2.97 -17.76
C CYS A 648 -10.77 -3.89 -17.22
N LEU A 649 -12.05 -3.48 -17.26
CA LEU A 649 -13.16 -4.29 -16.78
C LEU A 649 -13.41 -5.52 -17.64
N ARG A 650 -13.19 -5.45 -18.96
CA ARG A 650 -13.21 -6.65 -19.83
C ARG A 650 -12.09 -7.61 -19.47
N ALA A 651 -10.87 -7.11 -19.25
CA ALA A 651 -9.75 -7.92 -18.81
C ALA A 651 -9.98 -8.53 -17.43
N TYR A 652 -10.48 -7.76 -16.47
CA TYR A 652 -10.85 -8.24 -15.13
C TYR A 652 -11.90 -9.35 -15.19
N LYS A 653 -12.98 -9.18 -15.95
CA LYS A 653 -14.05 -10.18 -16.12
C LYS A 653 -13.54 -11.46 -16.81
N ALA A 654 -12.50 -11.35 -17.63
CA ALA A 654 -11.82 -12.49 -18.24
C ALA A 654 -10.78 -13.16 -17.31
N GLY A 655 -10.68 -12.72 -16.04
CA GLY A 655 -9.84 -13.28 -15.02
C GLY A 655 -8.39 -12.76 -15.01
N TYR A 656 -8.07 -11.73 -15.81
CA TYR A 656 -6.76 -11.10 -15.75
C TYR A 656 -6.62 -10.21 -14.53
N ARG A 657 -5.43 -10.21 -13.96
CA ARG A 657 -5.01 -9.32 -12.89
C ARG A 657 -4.59 -7.98 -13.45
N ILE A 658 -5.01 -6.90 -12.80
CA ILE A 658 -4.58 -5.55 -13.10
C ILE A 658 -3.80 -5.06 -11.89
N ILE A 659 -2.52 -4.74 -12.08
CA ILE A 659 -1.63 -4.28 -11.01
C ILE A 659 -1.42 -2.78 -11.15
N TRP A 660 -1.55 -2.06 -10.05
CA TRP A 660 -1.00 -0.72 -9.91
C TRP A 660 0.29 -0.80 -9.10
N THR A 661 1.36 -0.12 -9.59
CA THR A 661 2.65 -0.05 -8.91
C THR A 661 3.03 1.38 -8.54
N PRO A 662 3.48 1.63 -7.28
CA PRO A 662 4.01 2.93 -6.89
C PRO A 662 5.46 3.14 -7.30
N TYR A 663 6.16 2.09 -7.77
CA TYR A 663 7.59 2.11 -8.09
C TYR A 663 7.88 2.53 -9.54
N ALA A 664 6.86 2.64 -10.38
CA ALA A 664 6.88 3.37 -11.64
C ALA A 664 6.11 4.68 -11.42
N CYS A 665 6.83 5.79 -11.27
CA CYS A 665 6.25 7.08 -10.94
C CYS A 665 6.58 8.10 -12.04
N LEU A 666 5.55 8.77 -12.58
CA LEU A 666 5.67 9.73 -13.67
C LEU A 666 4.79 10.95 -13.41
N TYR A 667 5.15 12.11 -13.97
CA TYR A 667 4.23 13.23 -14.05
C TYR A 667 3.26 13.06 -15.22
N HIS A 668 2.01 13.49 -15.06
CA HIS A 668 1.04 13.59 -16.13
C HIS A 668 0.39 14.97 -16.11
N HIS A 669 0.74 15.78 -17.10
CA HIS A 669 0.33 17.18 -17.23
C HIS A 669 -1.07 17.30 -17.87
N GLU A 670 -2.07 16.69 -17.23
CA GLU A 670 -3.44 16.53 -17.71
C GLU A 670 -4.02 17.80 -18.35
N SER A 671 -4.84 17.62 -19.39
CA SER A 671 -5.62 18.65 -20.08
C SER A 671 -4.83 19.66 -20.94
N GLN A 672 -3.53 19.51 -21.11
CA GLN A 672 -2.77 20.38 -22.01
C GLN A 672 -3.01 20.09 -23.49
N SER A 673 -3.39 18.85 -23.81
CA SER A 673 -3.61 18.42 -25.19
C SER A 673 -5.07 18.52 -25.66
N ARG A 674 -6.07 18.33 -24.78
CA ARG A 674 -7.45 18.00 -25.16
C ARG A 674 -8.52 19.01 -24.72
N GLY A 675 -8.29 19.85 -23.74
CA GLY A 675 -9.32 20.74 -23.16
C GLY A 675 -10.34 20.02 -22.26
N SER A 676 -11.43 20.72 -21.88
CA SER A 676 -12.39 20.27 -20.85
C SER A 676 -13.65 19.64 -21.46
N ASP A 677 -14.09 18.50 -20.92
CA ASP A 677 -15.37 17.82 -21.26
C ASP A 677 -16.60 18.44 -20.57
N LYS A 678 -16.53 19.71 -20.14
CA LYS A 678 -17.57 20.34 -19.32
C LYS A 678 -18.66 21.06 -20.12
N SER A 679 -18.50 21.24 -21.42
CA SER A 679 -19.45 21.99 -22.27
C SER A 679 -19.52 21.48 -23.71
N GLY A 680 -20.60 21.85 -24.43
CA GLY A 680 -20.77 21.57 -25.86
C GLY A 680 -20.84 20.09 -26.24
N GLU A 681 -20.36 19.75 -27.41
CA GLU A 681 -20.36 18.40 -27.96
C GLU A 681 -19.53 17.41 -27.13
N SER A 682 -18.44 17.88 -26.51
CA SER A 682 -17.61 17.06 -25.63
C SER A 682 -18.40 16.56 -24.43
N LYS A 683 -19.26 17.40 -23.85
CA LYS A 683 -20.12 16.99 -22.73
C LYS A 683 -21.14 15.94 -23.15
N ILE A 684 -21.79 16.14 -24.32
CA ILE A 684 -22.78 15.17 -24.85
C ILE A 684 -22.12 13.80 -25.09
N ARG A 685 -20.94 13.78 -25.69
CA ARG A 685 -20.14 12.58 -25.86
C ARG A 685 -19.84 11.91 -24.53
N PHE A 686 -19.29 12.66 -23.58
CA PHE A 686 -18.87 12.15 -22.28
C PHE A 686 -20.07 11.60 -21.47
N ASP A 687 -21.24 12.23 -21.55
CA ASP A 687 -22.45 11.72 -20.90
C ASP A 687 -22.95 10.39 -21.53
N LYS A 688 -22.80 10.24 -22.86
CA LYS A 688 -23.07 8.94 -23.54
C LYS A 688 -22.08 7.85 -23.11
N GLU A 689 -20.78 8.20 -23.01
CA GLU A 689 -19.74 7.25 -22.57
C GLU A 689 -20.01 6.77 -21.12
N LYS A 690 -20.46 7.67 -20.22
CA LYS A 690 -20.91 7.28 -18.86
C LYS A 690 -22.10 6.33 -18.87
N GLU A 691 -23.08 6.59 -19.72
CA GLU A 691 -24.26 5.74 -19.86
C GLU A 691 -23.87 4.36 -20.41
N SER A 692 -23.01 4.31 -21.41
CA SER A 692 -22.45 3.06 -21.94
C SER A 692 -21.71 2.28 -20.87
N LEU A 693 -20.89 2.93 -20.04
CA LEU A 693 -20.15 2.28 -18.96
C LEU A 693 -21.09 1.64 -17.94
N ARG A 694 -22.13 2.37 -17.50
CA ARG A 694 -23.15 1.81 -16.58
C ARG A 694 -23.87 0.63 -17.19
N ARG A 695 -24.30 0.74 -18.43
CA ARG A 695 -25.05 -0.29 -19.13
C ARG A 695 -24.23 -1.57 -19.36
N LEU A 696 -22.96 -1.45 -19.76
CA LEU A 696 -22.10 -2.58 -20.12
C LEU A 696 -21.47 -3.26 -18.90
N HIS A 697 -21.21 -2.50 -17.83
CA HIS A 697 -20.44 -2.99 -16.68
C HIS A 697 -21.20 -2.95 -15.35
N ASP A 698 -22.43 -2.42 -15.32
CA ASP A 698 -23.24 -2.26 -14.08
C ASP A 698 -22.44 -1.61 -12.93
N THR A 699 -21.73 -0.53 -13.27
CA THR A 699 -20.81 0.11 -12.31
C THR A 699 -21.50 0.64 -11.05
N GLY A 700 -22.81 0.87 -11.11
CA GLY A 700 -23.60 1.31 -9.95
C GLY A 700 -23.71 0.25 -8.85
N ALA A 701 -23.79 -1.03 -9.24
CA ALA A 701 -23.87 -2.17 -8.33
C ALA A 701 -22.52 -2.89 -8.13
N PHE A 702 -21.46 -2.44 -8.83
CA PHE A 702 -20.17 -3.11 -8.78
C PHE A 702 -19.55 -3.05 -7.37
N ASP A 703 -19.19 -4.22 -6.84
CA ASP A 703 -18.43 -4.34 -5.59
C ASP A 703 -16.95 -4.52 -5.89
N ASP A 704 -16.21 -3.41 -5.84
CA ASP A 704 -14.79 -3.38 -6.16
C ASP A 704 -13.97 -4.10 -5.07
N PRO A 705 -13.27 -5.20 -5.35
CA PRO A 705 -12.52 -5.95 -4.36
C PRO A 705 -11.39 -5.14 -3.71
N ALA A 706 -10.88 -4.10 -4.36
CA ALA A 706 -9.84 -3.25 -3.80
C ALA A 706 -10.35 -2.28 -2.72
N LEU A 707 -11.67 -1.99 -2.69
CA LEU A 707 -12.28 -1.07 -1.72
C LEU A 707 -13.12 -1.85 -0.71
N ASN A 708 -12.79 -1.76 0.59
CA ASN A 708 -13.61 -2.35 1.64
C ASN A 708 -15.00 -1.67 1.68
N PRO A 709 -16.10 -2.42 1.83
CA PRO A 709 -17.47 -1.87 1.88
C PRO A 709 -17.73 -0.94 3.06
N GLY A 710 -16.86 -0.93 4.07
CA GLY A 710 -16.88 0.04 5.17
C GLY A 710 -16.46 1.46 4.77
N TYR A 711 -16.04 1.68 3.54
CA TYR A 711 -15.73 3.01 3.01
C TYR A 711 -16.83 3.60 2.15
N GLU A 712 -16.99 4.93 2.21
CA GLU A 712 -17.91 5.69 1.34
C GLU A 712 -17.50 5.53 -0.14
N LYS A 713 -18.48 5.23 -1.02
CA LYS A 713 -18.27 5.17 -2.48
C LYS A 713 -18.51 6.50 -3.20
N GLY A 714 -18.73 7.60 -2.48
CA GLY A 714 -19.09 8.89 -3.07
C GLY A 714 -17.92 9.83 -3.39
N LYS A 715 -16.70 9.54 -2.91
CA LYS A 715 -15.55 10.45 -2.97
C LYS A 715 -14.26 9.70 -3.27
N SER A 716 -13.33 10.35 -3.99
CA SER A 716 -11.97 9.82 -4.23
C SER A 716 -11.16 9.61 -2.94
N ASN A 717 -11.46 10.38 -1.89
CA ASN A 717 -10.88 10.25 -0.55
C ASN A 717 -11.97 9.72 0.40
N PRO A 718 -12.23 8.41 0.42
CA PRO A 718 -13.36 7.85 1.16
C PRO A 718 -13.16 7.90 2.67
N GLY A 719 -14.21 8.32 3.39
CA GLY A 719 -14.35 8.18 4.84
C GLY A 719 -15.02 6.87 5.23
N LEU A 720 -15.18 6.63 6.55
CA LEU A 720 -15.95 5.49 7.03
C LEU A 720 -17.45 5.70 6.76
N GLN A 721 -18.10 4.65 6.30
CA GLN A 721 -19.55 4.59 6.11
C GLN A 721 -20.17 3.73 7.21
N ILE A 722 -20.97 4.31 8.09
CA ILE A 722 -21.69 3.53 9.11
C ILE A 722 -22.58 2.49 8.42
N PRO A 723 -22.40 1.19 8.71
CA PRO A 723 -23.11 0.13 8.02
C PRO A 723 -24.61 0.13 8.40
N ARG A 724 -25.46 -0.14 7.40
CA ARG A 724 -26.91 -0.34 7.57
C ARG A 724 -27.31 -1.82 7.46
N THR A 725 -26.44 -2.61 6.85
CA THR A 725 -26.52 -4.07 6.72
C THR A 725 -25.13 -4.64 6.90
N LEU A 726 -25.02 -5.89 7.33
CA LEU A 726 -23.74 -6.59 7.28
C LEU A 726 -23.38 -6.85 5.82
N ALA A 727 -22.14 -6.57 5.49
CA ALA A 727 -21.63 -6.89 4.17
C ALA A 727 -21.43 -8.41 4.04
N ALA A 728 -21.72 -8.97 2.88
CA ALA A 728 -21.42 -10.36 2.57
C ALA A 728 -19.90 -10.60 2.53
N ALA A 729 -19.50 -11.85 2.67
CA ALA A 729 -18.12 -12.27 2.44
C ALA A 729 -17.72 -11.99 0.99
N ARG A 730 -16.45 -11.62 0.78
CA ARG A 730 -15.96 -11.11 -0.49
C ARG A 730 -14.85 -11.99 -1.04
N LEU A 731 -14.88 -12.13 -2.35
CA LEU A 731 -13.84 -12.77 -3.15
C LEU A 731 -13.11 -11.70 -3.96
N ARG A 732 -11.92 -12.00 -4.42
CA ARG A 732 -11.19 -11.12 -5.33
C ARG A 732 -11.97 -10.83 -6.62
N GLY A 733 -12.74 -11.79 -7.11
CA GLY A 733 -13.41 -11.75 -8.40
C GLY A 733 -13.03 -12.92 -9.30
N PRO A 734 -13.29 -12.84 -10.60
CA PRO A 734 -13.02 -13.94 -11.53
C PRO A 734 -11.53 -14.29 -11.54
N SER A 735 -11.21 -15.57 -11.56
CA SER A 735 -9.88 -16.11 -11.80
C SER A 735 -9.88 -16.89 -13.12
N ARG A 736 -8.74 -16.94 -13.81
CA ARG A 736 -8.59 -17.79 -14.99
C ARG A 736 -8.59 -19.25 -14.53
N SER A 737 -9.38 -20.08 -15.20
CA SER A 737 -9.24 -21.53 -15.05
C SER A 737 -7.93 -21.94 -15.76
N ARG A 738 -6.95 -22.36 -15.01
CA ARG A 738 -5.72 -22.98 -15.55
C ARG A 738 -5.99 -24.39 -16.03
#